data_06d566b1c501f23d5d80269c7610c5ea
#
_entry.id   06d566b1c501f23d5d80269c7610c5ea
#
_cell.length_a   1.000
_cell.length_b   1.000
_cell.length_c   1.000
_cell.angle_alpha   90.00
_cell.angle_beta   90.00
_cell.angle_gamma   90.00
#
_symmetry.space_group_name_H-M   'P 1'
#
loop_
_entity.id
_entity.type
_entity.pdbx_description
1 polymer ?
#
loop_
_entity_poly.entity_id
_entity_poly.type
_entity_poly.pdbx_seq_one_letter_code
_entity_poly.pdbx_strand_id
1 'polypeptide(L)'
;MTARSTSALRKPTATKSATRSRGAGKVSSKASSKVLSKASGKVSAKAAAKAGKLPEWNLADLYAGIDAPEVARDLQQMDADCTAFETDYKGKLAERTTRDDGSIWLAEAVKRYEAIDDLAGRLASFAGLVHAGDSVDPAISKFYGDVSERLTAASTHLLFFALELNRIDDAVIETAMQTPELDYYRPWIEDLRKDKPYQLEDRVEQLFHEKSQTGYSAWNRLFDQTISSLRFKVGAKELAIEPTLNLLQDRDGAKRKAAAEALAKTFKANERTFALITNTLAKDKEISDRWRGFADVADSRHLNNRVEREVVDALVSSVRSAYPKLSHRYYALKAGWFKKKKLAHWDRNAPLPFSATGSIAWPEAKNMVLTAYRGFSNEMADIAERFFTDRWIDAPVRPGKAPGAFSHPTTPSAHPYVLMNYQGKPRDVMTLAHELGHGVHQVLAAKNGPLMAPTPLTLAETASVFGEMLTFKRLLAQTRNAKQRQALLAGKVEDMINTVVRQIAFYSFERAIHSERRNGELTAERIGQIWLGVQTESLGAAIDIRPGYENFWMYIPHFIHSPFYVYAYAFGDCLVNSLYAIYEHAAEGFADRYLAMLAAGGTKHYSELLKPFGLDAKDPKFWDGGLSVISGMIDELETMG
;
A
#
# COMPACT_ATOMS: atom_id res chain seq x y z
N MET A 1 25.64 14.84 52.35
CA MET A 1 25.68 13.63 53.22
C MET A 1 25.51 12.45 52.26
N THR A 2 26.61 11.89 51.80
CA THR A 2 27.27 10.61 52.18
C THR A 2 26.25 9.44 52.23
N ALA A 3 26.34 8.39 51.44
CA ALA A 3 27.46 7.47 51.34
C ALA A 3 27.38 6.59 50.07
N ARG A 4 28.56 6.22 49.59
CA ARG A 4 28.88 5.17 48.62
C ARG A 4 28.55 3.77 49.13
N SER A 5 28.20 2.84 48.23
CA SER A 5 28.62 1.43 48.41
C SER A 5 28.72 0.73 47.05
N THR A 6 29.89 0.27 46.73
CA THR A 6 30.36 -0.61 45.69
C THR A 6 30.14 -2.08 46.07
N SER A 7 29.71 -2.95 45.11
CA SER A 7 30.02 -4.39 45.12
C SER A 7 29.77 -5.02 43.78
N ALA A 8 30.78 -5.27 43.01
CA ALA A 8 31.46 -6.51 42.61
C ALA A 8 30.64 -7.57 41.87
N LEU A 9 31.06 -7.78 40.64
CA LEU A 9 30.80 -8.89 39.69
C LEU A 9 30.98 -10.28 40.34
N ARG A 10 30.05 -11.21 40.12
CA ARG A 10 30.33 -12.65 40.11
C ARG A 10 29.64 -13.32 38.90
N LYS A 11 30.45 -13.99 38.08
CA LYS A 11 30.05 -14.97 37.06
C LYS A 11 29.52 -16.24 37.73
N PRO A 12 28.57 -16.96 37.16
CA PRO A 12 28.33 -18.36 37.49
C PRO A 12 28.99 -19.28 36.45
N THR A 13 29.67 -20.25 37.01
CA THR A 13 30.34 -21.38 36.41
C THR A 13 29.35 -22.42 35.84
N ALA A 14 29.78 -23.05 34.77
CA ALA A 14 29.11 -24.19 34.12
C ALA A 14 29.19 -25.45 34.99
N THR A 15 28.06 -26.14 35.16
CA THR A 15 28.04 -27.53 35.67
C THR A 15 27.42 -28.43 34.59
N LYS A 16 28.23 -29.39 34.13
CA LYS A 16 27.84 -30.52 33.32
C LYS A 16 27.07 -31.52 34.20
N SER A 17 25.92 -31.99 33.75
CA SER A 17 25.37 -33.27 34.19
C SER A 17 24.93 -34.10 33.00
N ALA A 18 25.50 -35.28 32.91
CA ALA A 18 25.18 -36.31 31.93
C ALA A 18 24.08 -37.22 32.50
N THR A 19 23.03 -37.49 31.73
CA THR A 19 22.20 -38.69 31.96
C THR A 19 21.60 -39.23 30.66
N ARG A 20 22.08 -40.41 30.36
CA ARG A 20 21.58 -41.61 29.66
C ARG A 20 20.28 -41.52 28.82
N SER A 21 20.49 -41.96 27.61
CA SER A 21 19.54 -42.43 26.60
C SER A 21 18.60 -43.56 27.08
N ARG A 22 17.31 -43.46 26.71
CA ARG A 22 16.48 -44.62 26.39
C ARG A 22 15.69 -44.30 25.10
N GLY A 23 15.81 -45.21 24.15
CA GLY A 23 15.22 -45.09 22.84
C GLY A 23 13.71 -45.26 22.85
N ALA A 24 13.05 -44.58 21.93
CA ALA A 24 11.70 -44.89 21.46
C ALA A 24 11.57 -44.45 19.97
N GLY A 25 10.93 -45.35 19.26
CA GLY A 25 10.77 -45.54 17.85
C GLY A 25 10.63 -44.33 16.91
N LYS A 26 11.36 -44.41 15.81
CA LYS A 26 11.12 -43.65 14.58
C LYS A 26 9.82 -44.13 13.95
N VAL A 27 8.75 -43.32 13.99
CA VAL A 27 7.61 -43.44 13.10
C VAL A 27 7.79 -42.41 11.97
N SER A 28 7.75 -42.92 10.75
CA SER A 28 8.06 -42.24 9.51
C SER A 28 6.99 -41.20 9.17
N SER A 29 7.33 -39.92 9.27
CA SER A 29 6.52 -38.78 8.79
C SER A 29 6.89 -38.30 7.38
N LYS A 30 7.66 -39.07 6.61
CA LYS A 30 8.14 -38.70 5.27
C LYS A 30 7.20 -38.99 4.10
N ALA A 31 6.05 -39.64 4.30
CA ALA A 31 5.16 -40.01 3.21
C ALA A 31 4.06 -39.01 2.87
N SER A 32 3.60 -38.20 3.84
CA SER A 32 2.47 -37.26 3.62
C SER A 32 2.87 -35.91 3.03
N SER A 33 4.09 -35.42 3.26
CA SER A 33 4.55 -34.15 2.70
C SER A 33 4.92 -34.23 1.21
N LYS A 34 5.35 -35.41 0.73
CA LYS A 34 5.71 -35.63 -0.69
C LYS A 34 4.52 -35.72 -1.64
N VAL A 35 3.32 -36.02 -1.18
CA VAL A 35 2.13 -36.15 -2.03
C VAL A 35 1.45 -34.79 -2.22
N LEU A 36 1.44 -33.94 -1.21
CA LEU A 36 0.88 -32.58 -1.30
C LEU A 36 1.78 -31.63 -2.11
N SER A 37 3.10 -31.75 -1.99
CA SER A 37 4.03 -30.97 -2.79
C SER A 37 4.04 -31.38 -4.27
N LYS A 38 3.76 -32.66 -4.59
CA LYS A 38 3.63 -33.12 -5.98
C LYS A 38 2.32 -32.70 -6.66
N ALA A 39 1.23 -32.47 -5.93
CA ALA A 39 -0.05 -32.05 -6.52
C ALA A 39 -0.07 -30.55 -6.79
N SER A 40 0.43 -29.70 -5.86
CA SER A 40 0.55 -28.25 -6.07
C SER A 40 1.61 -27.93 -7.12
N GLY A 41 2.73 -28.64 -7.13
CA GLY A 41 3.78 -28.48 -8.14
C GLY A 41 3.33 -28.86 -9.56
N LYS A 42 2.43 -29.83 -9.74
CA LYS A 42 1.90 -30.21 -11.07
C LYS A 42 0.88 -29.21 -11.62
N VAL A 43 0.08 -28.56 -10.79
CA VAL A 43 -0.86 -27.51 -11.22
C VAL A 43 -0.09 -26.24 -11.60
N SER A 44 0.92 -25.86 -10.82
CA SER A 44 1.81 -24.72 -11.11
C SER A 44 2.63 -24.95 -12.40
N ALA A 45 3.22 -26.13 -12.60
CA ALA A 45 3.98 -26.45 -13.80
C ALA A 45 3.14 -26.45 -15.09
N LYS A 46 1.86 -26.85 -15.01
CA LYS A 46 0.96 -26.87 -16.17
C LYS A 46 0.43 -25.47 -16.53
N ALA A 47 0.31 -24.59 -15.57
CA ALA A 47 -0.02 -23.17 -15.77
C ALA A 47 1.19 -22.40 -16.34
N ALA A 48 2.38 -22.62 -15.80
CA ALA A 48 3.63 -22.04 -16.30
C ALA A 48 3.94 -22.45 -17.76
N ALA A 49 3.68 -23.72 -18.14
CA ALA A 49 3.87 -24.17 -19.50
C ALA A 49 2.95 -23.48 -20.53
N LYS A 50 1.78 -22.99 -20.12
CA LYS A 50 0.84 -22.25 -20.97
C LYS A 50 1.14 -20.75 -21.05
N ALA A 51 1.80 -20.18 -20.05
CA ALA A 51 2.14 -18.76 -20.01
C ALA A 51 3.27 -18.39 -20.99
N GLY A 52 4.06 -19.36 -21.46
CA GLY A 52 5.25 -19.13 -22.29
C GLY A 52 6.47 -18.74 -21.46
N LYS A 53 7.56 -18.30 -22.13
CA LYS A 53 8.77 -17.84 -21.45
C LYS A 53 8.48 -16.47 -20.81
N LEU A 54 8.57 -16.40 -19.48
CA LEU A 54 8.37 -15.18 -18.71
C LEU A 54 9.70 -14.44 -18.53
N PRO A 55 9.70 -13.09 -18.56
CA PRO A 55 10.91 -12.30 -18.34
C PRO A 55 11.31 -12.29 -16.87
N GLU A 56 12.60 -12.22 -16.64
CA GLU A 56 13.19 -11.88 -15.35
C GLU A 56 13.93 -10.54 -15.49
N TRP A 57 13.84 -9.68 -14.51
CA TRP A 57 14.48 -8.38 -14.52
C TRP A 57 16.01 -8.47 -14.53
N ASN A 58 16.66 -7.42 -15.03
CA ASN A 58 18.10 -7.25 -14.96
C ASN A 58 18.41 -6.08 -14.01
N LEU A 59 18.93 -6.35 -12.82
CA LEU A 59 19.26 -5.33 -11.83
C LEU A 59 20.68 -4.76 -11.99
N ALA A 60 21.43 -5.20 -13.02
CA ALA A 60 22.79 -4.73 -13.24
C ALA A 60 22.90 -3.23 -13.59
N ASP A 61 21.79 -2.61 -13.98
CA ASP A 61 21.70 -1.16 -14.17
C ASP A 61 21.80 -0.37 -12.82
N LEU A 62 21.52 -1.05 -11.70
CA LEU A 62 21.77 -0.53 -10.36
C LEU A 62 23.18 -0.95 -9.91
N TYR A 63 23.40 -2.27 -9.74
CA TYR A 63 24.72 -2.87 -9.41
C TYR A 63 24.81 -4.25 -10.01
N ALA A 64 26.03 -4.65 -10.40
CA ALA A 64 26.28 -5.93 -11.09
C ALA A 64 25.99 -7.17 -10.21
N GLY A 65 25.98 -7.02 -8.89
CA GLY A 65 25.68 -8.08 -7.91
C GLY A 65 25.86 -7.60 -6.47
N ILE A 66 25.47 -8.44 -5.50
CA ILE A 66 25.56 -8.10 -4.07
C ILE A 66 27.01 -7.91 -3.59
N ASP A 67 27.96 -8.56 -4.27
CA ASP A 67 29.39 -8.47 -3.97
C ASP A 67 30.13 -7.46 -4.89
N ALA A 68 29.40 -6.65 -5.67
CA ALA A 68 30.01 -5.66 -6.55
C ALA A 68 30.78 -4.61 -5.72
N PRO A 69 32.03 -4.27 -6.10
CA PRO A 69 32.83 -3.31 -5.34
C PRO A 69 32.21 -1.91 -5.29
N GLU A 70 31.36 -1.57 -6.25
CA GLU A 70 30.58 -0.33 -6.29
C GLU A 70 29.61 -0.22 -5.10
N VAL A 71 29.01 -1.32 -4.67
CA VAL A 71 28.12 -1.34 -3.50
C VAL A 71 28.88 -0.92 -2.22
N ALA A 72 30.05 -1.51 -2.02
CA ALA A 72 30.87 -1.18 -0.84
C ALA A 72 31.38 0.26 -0.86
N ARG A 73 31.79 0.74 -2.04
CA ARG A 73 32.22 2.13 -2.25
C ARG A 73 31.08 3.10 -1.96
N ASP A 74 29.89 2.86 -2.51
CA ASP A 74 28.73 3.77 -2.41
C ASP A 74 28.17 3.78 -0.98
N LEU A 75 28.23 2.66 -0.25
CA LEU A 75 27.93 2.64 1.19
C LEU A 75 28.94 3.46 2.00
N GLN A 76 30.23 3.44 1.67
CA GLN A 76 31.24 4.28 2.33
C GLN A 76 31.02 5.77 2.01
N GLN A 77 30.69 6.07 0.75
CA GLN A 77 30.36 7.42 0.33
C GLN A 77 29.15 7.96 1.08
N MET A 78 28.09 7.14 1.23
CA MET A 78 26.89 7.48 2.00
C MET A 78 27.21 7.87 3.45
N ASP A 79 28.04 7.07 4.15
CA ASP A 79 28.46 7.35 5.54
C ASP A 79 29.24 8.69 5.62
N ALA A 80 30.16 8.89 4.68
CA ALA A 80 30.99 10.08 4.64
C ALA A 80 30.15 11.35 4.32
N ASP A 81 29.26 11.28 3.33
CA ASP A 81 28.44 12.40 2.91
C ASP A 81 27.45 12.81 3.99
N CYS A 82 26.79 11.85 4.65
CA CYS A 82 25.87 12.14 5.75
C CYS A 82 26.58 12.80 6.94
N THR A 83 27.77 12.31 7.33
CA THR A 83 28.55 12.87 8.42
C THR A 83 29.05 14.28 8.09
N ALA A 84 29.53 14.49 6.86
CA ALA A 84 29.97 15.79 6.39
C ALA A 84 28.79 16.77 6.30
N PHE A 85 27.63 16.33 5.84
CA PHE A 85 26.42 17.13 5.78
C PHE A 85 25.98 17.61 7.17
N GLU A 86 25.98 16.73 8.17
CA GLU A 86 25.69 17.12 9.56
C GLU A 86 26.70 18.18 10.06
N THR A 87 27.99 17.95 9.82
CA THR A 87 29.07 18.86 10.24
C THR A 87 28.92 20.25 9.61
N ASP A 88 28.56 20.30 8.35
CA ASP A 88 28.51 21.55 7.57
C ASP A 88 27.25 22.37 7.87
N TYR A 89 26.10 21.73 8.16
CA TYR A 89 24.80 22.40 8.18
C TYR A 89 24.10 22.42 9.54
N LYS A 90 24.30 21.43 10.41
CA LYS A 90 23.55 21.30 11.68
C LYS A 90 23.76 22.50 12.59
N GLY A 91 22.65 23.04 13.08
CA GLY A 91 22.62 24.20 13.98
C GLY A 91 22.84 25.54 13.27
N LYS A 92 22.94 25.55 11.93
CA LYS A 92 23.31 26.76 11.17
C LYS A 92 22.21 27.26 10.23
N LEU A 93 21.15 26.47 9.96
CA LEU A 93 20.20 26.81 8.90
C LEU A 93 19.51 28.15 9.14
N ALA A 94 18.94 28.36 10.33
CA ALA A 94 18.20 29.60 10.61
C ALA A 94 19.05 30.86 10.53
N GLU A 95 20.23 30.86 11.17
CA GLU A 95 21.12 32.01 11.16
C GLU A 95 21.73 32.27 9.77
N ARG A 96 22.21 31.20 9.12
CA ARG A 96 22.96 31.32 7.87
C ARG A 96 22.08 31.78 6.71
N THR A 97 20.81 31.39 6.69
CA THR A 97 19.83 31.77 5.65
C THR A 97 19.53 33.29 5.68
N THR A 98 19.76 33.99 6.81
CA THR A 98 19.52 35.44 6.90
C THR A 98 20.66 36.30 6.32
N ARG A 99 21.79 35.72 5.92
CA ARG A 99 22.93 36.43 5.35
C ARG A 99 22.73 36.73 3.86
N ASP A 100 23.47 37.66 3.31
CA ASP A 100 23.34 38.10 1.91
C ASP A 100 23.44 36.95 0.88
N ASP A 101 24.28 35.94 1.15
CA ASP A 101 24.43 34.74 0.32
C ASP A 101 23.60 33.53 0.85
N GLY A 102 22.73 33.76 1.84
CA GLY A 102 22.02 32.72 2.57
C GLY A 102 21.11 31.88 1.69
N SER A 103 20.46 32.47 0.69
CA SER A 103 19.58 31.77 -0.25
C SER A 103 20.34 30.77 -1.12
N ILE A 104 21.49 31.18 -1.67
CA ILE A 104 22.36 30.31 -2.48
C ILE A 104 22.94 29.20 -1.62
N TRP A 105 23.40 29.51 -0.42
CA TRP A 105 23.91 28.51 0.52
C TRP A 105 22.87 27.47 0.93
N LEU A 106 21.61 27.90 1.15
CA LEU A 106 20.52 26.98 1.45
C LEU A 106 20.17 26.12 0.24
N ALA A 107 20.14 26.68 -0.97
CA ALA A 107 19.92 25.93 -2.21
C ALA A 107 20.99 24.84 -2.41
N GLU A 108 22.27 25.17 -2.15
CA GLU A 108 23.35 24.18 -2.18
C GLU A 108 23.17 23.08 -1.13
N ALA A 109 22.69 23.42 0.08
CA ALA A 109 22.38 22.44 1.11
C ALA A 109 21.27 21.49 0.66
N VAL A 110 20.15 22.00 0.10
CA VAL A 110 19.05 21.19 -0.43
C VAL A 110 19.53 20.28 -1.57
N LYS A 111 20.30 20.82 -2.51
CA LYS A 111 20.87 20.06 -3.64
C LYS A 111 21.80 18.92 -3.17
N ARG A 112 22.61 19.20 -2.15
CA ARG A 112 23.48 18.17 -1.55
C ARG A 112 22.67 17.10 -0.82
N TYR A 113 21.63 17.50 -0.09
CA TYR A 113 20.67 16.59 0.55
C TYR A 113 19.99 15.69 -0.49
N GLU A 114 19.54 16.27 -1.61
CA GLU A 114 18.95 15.54 -2.73
C GLU A 114 19.91 14.50 -3.34
N ALA A 115 21.19 14.85 -3.50
CA ALA A 115 22.19 13.91 -4.02
C ALA A 115 22.46 12.73 -3.08
N ILE A 116 22.44 12.99 -1.76
CA ILE A 116 22.54 11.92 -0.74
C ILE A 116 21.29 11.02 -0.76
N ASP A 117 20.11 11.60 -0.91
CA ASP A 117 18.84 10.85 -1.02
C ASP A 117 18.82 9.95 -2.26
N ASP A 118 19.32 10.43 -3.41
CA ASP A 118 19.44 9.62 -4.64
C ASP A 118 20.37 8.43 -4.45
N LEU A 119 21.52 8.61 -3.82
CA LEU A 119 22.46 7.53 -3.52
C LEU A 119 21.88 6.51 -2.54
N ALA A 120 21.21 6.98 -1.47
CA ALA A 120 20.52 6.15 -0.52
C ALA A 120 19.40 5.34 -1.19
N GLY A 121 18.61 5.99 -2.04
CA GLY A 121 17.54 5.39 -2.82
C GLY A 121 18.05 4.29 -3.75
N ARG A 122 19.19 4.50 -4.43
CA ARG A 122 19.83 3.51 -5.30
C ARG A 122 20.27 2.26 -4.53
N LEU A 123 20.94 2.42 -3.40
CA LEU A 123 21.42 1.32 -2.54
C LEU A 123 20.26 0.54 -1.93
N ALA A 124 19.28 1.24 -1.35
CA ALA A 124 18.10 0.64 -0.73
C ALA A 124 17.27 -0.13 -1.76
N SER A 125 17.07 0.45 -2.96
CA SER A 125 16.31 -0.17 -4.04
C SER A 125 16.97 -1.45 -4.53
N PHE A 126 18.28 -1.43 -4.76
CA PHE A 126 18.99 -2.64 -5.17
C PHE A 126 18.86 -3.76 -4.14
N ALA A 127 19.15 -3.47 -2.88
CA ALA A 127 19.05 -4.45 -1.81
C ALA A 127 17.62 -5.01 -1.66
N GLY A 128 16.60 -4.12 -1.72
CA GLY A 128 15.19 -4.48 -1.64
C GLY A 128 14.72 -5.33 -2.81
N LEU A 129 15.10 -4.98 -4.06
CA LEU A 129 14.71 -5.72 -5.27
C LEU A 129 15.35 -7.09 -5.32
N VAL A 130 16.64 -7.21 -5.01
CA VAL A 130 17.33 -8.52 -4.91
C VAL A 130 16.64 -9.40 -3.87
N HIS A 131 16.33 -8.86 -2.68
CA HIS A 131 15.63 -9.58 -1.62
C HIS A 131 14.19 -9.96 -2.02
N ALA A 132 13.47 -9.09 -2.69
CA ALA A 132 12.12 -9.39 -3.20
C ALA A 132 12.14 -10.50 -4.26
N GLY A 133 13.23 -10.62 -5.03
CA GLY A 133 13.46 -11.69 -5.99
C GLY A 133 13.69 -13.06 -5.35
N ASP A 134 14.37 -13.12 -4.20
CA ASP A 134 14.61 -14.34 -3.41
C ASP A 134 14.84 -14.01 -1.92
N SER A 135 13.78 -14.05 -1.14
CA SER A 135 13.79 -13.73 0.30
C SER A 135 14.24 -14.90 1.19
N VAL A 136 14.45 -16.09 0.63
CA VAL A 136 14.86 -17.28 1.40
C VAL A 136 16.35 -17.61 1.25
N ASP A 137 17.05 -16.98 0.31
CA ASP A 137 18.50 -17.09 0.21
C ASP A 137 19.17 -16.40 1.41
N PRO A 138 20.01 -17.11 2.19
CA PRO A 138 20.65 -16.53 3.38
C PRO A 138 21.65 -15.40 3.07
N ALA A 139 22.35 -15.44 1.93
CA ALA A 139 23.32 -14.41 1.54
C ALA A 139 22.58 -13.12 1.14
N ILE A 140 21.51 -13.25 0.37
CA ILE A 140 20.63 -12.14 -0.03
C ILE A 140 19.97 -11.51 1.20
N SER A 141 19.41 -12.33 2.11
CA SER A 141 18.76 -11.83 3.34
C SER A 141 19.75 -11.10 4.24
N LYS A 142 20.98 -11.63 4.37
CA LYS A 142 22.05 -10.96 5.10
C LYS A 142 22.43 -9.63 4.45
N PHE A 143 22.65 -9.61 3.15
CA PHE A 143 22.99 -8.41 2.40
C PHE A 143 21.94 -7.31 2.57
N TYR A 144 20.64 -7.66 2.42
CA TYR A 144 19.54 -6.73 2.64
C TYR A 144 19.53 -6.16 4.06
N GLY A 145 19.76 -7.00 5.07
CA GLY A 145 19.86 -6.58 6.47
C GLY A 145 21.02 -5.62 6.69
N ASP A 146 22.23 -5.98 6.23
CA ASP A 146 23.45 -5.18 6.39
C ASP A 146 23.31 -3.79 5.73
N VAL A 147 22.78 -3.74 4.49
CA VAL A 147 22.55 -2.47 3.78
C VAL A 147 21.51 -1.61 4.51
N SER A 148 20.39 -2.22 4.92
CA SER A 148 19.31 -1.49 5.63
C SER A 148 19.79 -0.92 6.96
N GLU A 149 20.56 -1.66 7.72
CA GLU A 149 21.13 -1.21 9.00
C GLU A 149 22.10 -0.04 8.79
N ARG A 150 22.98 -0.15 7.80
CA ARG A 150 23.98 0.87 7.49
C ARG A 150 23.34 2.16 6.97
N LEU A 151 22.36 2.07 6.06
CA LEU A 151 21.61 3.24 5.58
C LEU A 151 20.83 3.91 6.70
N THR A 152 20.24 3.14 7.62
CA THR A 152 19.55 3.69 8.79
C THR A 152 20.51 4.46 9.70
N ALA A 153 21.69 3.90 9.96
CA ALA A 153 22.71 4.59 10.75
C ALA A 153 23.16 5.90 10.10
N ALA A 154 23.49 5.86 8.80
CA ALA A 154 23.91 7.04 8.05
C ALA A 154 22.83 8.12 7.98
N SER A 155 21.58 7.76 7.69
CA SER A 155 20.46 8.71 7.59
C SER A 155 20.12 9.41 8.90
N THR A 156 20.54 8.87 10.05
CA THR A 156 20.38 9.53 11.36
C THR A 156 21.07 10.90 11.39
N HIS A 157 22.18 11.04 10.68
CA HIS A 157 22.90 12.32 10.53
C HIS A 157 22.12 13.37 9.72
N LEU A 158 21.06 12.98 8.99
CA LEU A 158 20.26 13.89 8.16
C LEU A 158 19.00 14.41 8.85
N LEU A 159 18.57 13.79 9.97
CA LEU A 159 17.28 14.08 10.62
C LEU A 159 17.12 15.56 11.02
N PHE A 160 18.21 16.21 11.39
CA PHE A 160 18.19 17.63 11.79
C PHE A 160 17.71 18.55 10.65
N PHE A 161 17.98 18.18 9.38
CA PHE A 161 17.82 19.09 8.25
C PHE A 161 16.35 19.50 8.06
N ALA A 162 15.44 18.53 7.98
CA ALA A 162 14.01 18.81 7.87
C ALA A 162 13.47 19.56 9.11
N LEU A 163 13.95 19.21 10.31
CA LEU A 163 13.54 19.86 11.55
C LEU A 163 13.98 21.33 11.60
N GLU A 164 15.23 21.61 11.26
CA GLU A 164 15.77 22.97 11.26
C GLU A 164 15.18 23.81 10.12
N LEU A 165 14.98 23.23 8.93
CA LEU A 165 14.34 23.90 7.80
C LEU A 165 12.92 24.36 8.18
N ASN A 166 12.17 23.56 8.95
CA ASN A 166 10.86 23.94 9.46
C ASN A 166 10.92 25.09 10.48
N ARG A 167 12.03 25.30 11.17
CA ARG A 167 12.21 26.37 12.18
C ARG A 167 12.63 27.71 11.60
N ILE A 168 13.09 27.75 10.36
CA ILE A 168 13.38 29.03 9.69
C ILE A 168 12.09 29.86 9.69
N ASP A 169 12.22 31.16 10.02
CA ASP A 169 11.09 32.11 9.97
C ASP A 169 10.44 32.12 8.58
N ASP A 170 9.11 32.28 8.53
CA ASP A 170 8.37 32.20 7.27
C ASP A 170 8.73 33.34 6.31
N ALA A 171 9.01 34.54 6.82
CA ALA A 171 9.45 35.66 5.98
C ALA A 171 10.88 35.46 5.43
N VAL A 172 11.76 34.86 6.23
CA VAL A 172 13.12 34.52 5.82
C VAL A 172 13.13 33.48 4.71
N ILE A 173 12.40 32.37 4.89
CA ILE A 173 12.38 31.30 3.88
C ILE A 173 11.69 31.76 2.59
N GLU A 174 10.62 32.56 2.69
CA GLU A 174 9.93 33.10 1.52
C GLU A 174 10.83 34.06 0.74
N THR A 175 11.63 34.89 1.43
CA THR A 175 12.65 35.74 0.80
C THR A 175 13.73 34.90 0.12
N ALA A 176 14.21 33.86 0.80
CA ALA A 176 15.23 32.96 0.25
C ALA A 176 14.72 32.22 -1.02
N MET A 177 13.46 31.81 -1.04
CA MET A 177 12.83 31.16 -2.21
C MET A 177 12.57 32.09 -3.39
N GLN A 178 12.94 33.38 -3.34
CA GLN A 178 12.92 34.27 -4.51
C GLN A 178 14.14 34.09 -5.43
N THR A 179 15.17 33.35 -4.99
CA THR A 179 16.31 33.00 -5.86
C THR A 179 15.95 31.77 -6.71
N PRO A 180 16.29 31.76 -8.02
CA PRO A 180 15.90 30.66 -8.93
C PRO A 180 16.33 29.26 -8.45
N GLU A 181 17.52 29.18 -7.84
CA GLU A 181 18.09 27.92 -7.37
C GLU A 181 17.27 27.29 -6.23
N LEU A 182 16.72 28.12 -5.34
CA LEU A 182 15.88 27.64 -4.23
C LEU A 182 14.40 27.58 -4.61
N ASP A 183 13.93 28.44 -5.51
CA ASP A 183 12.57 28.40 -6.05
C ASP A 183 12.27 27.08 -6.76
N TYR A 184 13.28 26.47 -7.38
CA TYR A 184 13.16 25.11 -7.92
C TYR A 184 12.66 24.09 -6.89
N TYR A 185 13.10 24.20 -5.63
CA TYR A 185 12.72 23.32 -4.53
C TYR A 185 11.51 23.82 -3.73
N ARG A 186 10.90 24.95 -4.13
CA ARG A 186 9.73 25.54 -3.44
C ARG A 186 8.64 24.51 -3.12
N PRO A 187 8.18 23.65 -4.08
CA PRO A 187 7.12 22.69 -3.80
C PRO A 187 7.47 21.71 -2.67
N TRP A 188 8.71 21.24 -2.64
CA TRP A 188 9.20 20.33 -1.61
C TRP A 188 9.32 21.04 -0.25
N ILE A 189 9.86 22.26 -0.22
CA ILE A 189 10.00 23.05 1.01
C ILE A 189 8.63 23.39 1.58
N GLU A 190 7.69 23.85 0.77
CA GLU A 190 6.32 24.16 1.20
C GLU A 190 5.60 22.92 1.72
N ASP A 191 5.78 21.77 1.06
CA ASP A 191 5.18 20.53 1.50
C ASP A 191 5.73 20.07 2.86
N LEU A 192 7.03 20.10 3.03
CA LEU A 192 7.70 19.81 4.30
C LEU A 192 7.22 20.74 5.42
N ARG A 193 7.03 22.04 5.13
CA ARG A 193 6.60 23.04 6.13
C ARG A 193 5.13 22.93 6.55
N LYS A 194 4.30 22.15 5.86
CA LYS A 194 2.93 21.82 6.31
C LYS A 194 2.92 21.14 7.68
N ASP A 195 3.99 20.45 8.04
CA ASP A 195 4.12 19.78 9.34
C ASP A 195 4.50 20.77 10.47
N LYS A 196 5.00 21.97 10.15
CA LYS A 196 5.50 22.97 11.12
C LYS A 196 4.51 23.31 12.25
N PRO A 197 3.21 23.52 12.01
CA PRO A 197 2.25 23.86 13.06
C PRO A 197 2.04 22.73 14.10
N TYR A 198 2.41 21.51 13.76
CA TYR A 198 2.20 20.30 14.56
C TYR A 198 3.49 19.74 15.16
N GLN A 199 4.62 20.42 14.91
CA GLN A 199 5.92 20.04 15.44
C GLN A 199 6.02 20.45 16.91
N LEU A 200 6.50 19.52 17.75
CA LEU A 200 6.71 19.77 19.17
C LEU A 200 8.15 20.28 19.42
N GLU A 201 8.43 20.63 20.69
CA GLU A 201 9.79 20.94 21.12
C GLU A 201 10.68 19.69 20.98
N ASP A 202 11.97 19.87 20.69
CA ASP A 202 12.93 18.78 20.43
C ASP A 202 12.93 17.69 21.50
N ARG A 203 12.97 18.09 22.77
CA ARG A 203 12.95 17.14 23.87
C ARG A 203 11.68 16.32 23.93
N VAL A 204 10.55 16.91 23.52
CA VAL A 204 9.25 16.23 23.48
C VAL A 204 9.20 15.30 22.27
N GLU A 205 9.65 15.76 21.08
CA GLU A 205 9.76 14.89 19.89
C GLU A 205 10.66 13.67 20.17
N GLN A 206 11.82 13.90 20.77
CA GLN A 206 12.73 12.83 21.16
C GLN A 206 12.06 11.86 22.14
N LEU A 207 11.37 12.37 23.15
CA LEU A 207 10.64 11.54 24.11
C LEU A 207 9.56 10.69 23.42
N PHE A 208 8.74 11.29 22.53
CA PHE A 208 7.72 10.55 21.78
C PHE A 208 8.37 9.47 20.92
N HIS A 209 9.48 9.80 20.24
CA HIS A 209 10.21 8.84 19.41
C HIS A 209 10.73 7.65 20.23
N GLU A 210 11.42 7.90 21.33
CA GLU A 210 11.95 6.84 22.19
C GLU A 210 10.83 6.01 22.82
N LYS A 211 9.75 6.65 23.29
CA LYS A 211 8.59 5.98 23.88
C LYS A 211 7.79 5.15 22.88
N SER A 212 7.86 5.47 21.59
CA SER A 212 7.18 4.70 20.54
C SER A 212 7.60 3.23 20.56
N GLN A 213 8.84 2.92 20.94
CA GLN A 213 9.36 1.55 21.03
C GLN A 213 8.61 0.69 22.06
N THR A 214 8.19 1.28 23.18
CA THR A 214 7.42 0.62 24.24
C THR A 214 5.91 0.94 24.20
N GLY A 215 5.52 1.87 23.32
CA GLY A 215 4.15 2.27 22.99
C GLY A 215 3.68 1.65 21.69
N TYR A 216 3.47 2.49 20.69
CA TYR A 216 2.93 2.12 19.36
C TYR A 216 3.60 0.87 18.75
N SER A 217 4.94 0.85 18.68
CA SER A 217 5.68 -0.27 18.05
C SER A 217 5.50 -1.59 18.80
N ALA A 218 5.44 -1.54 20.13
CA ALA A 218 5.26 -2.75 20.94
C ALA A 218 3.84 -3.34 20.77
N TRP A 219 2.81 -2.50 20.67
CA TRP A 219 1.44 -2.93 20.46
C TRP A 219 1.20 -3.45 19.05
N ASN A 220 1.81 -2.84 18.03
CA ASN A 220 1.81 -3.37 16.67
C ASN A 220 2.45 -4.76 16.63
N ARG A 221 3.61 -4.92 17.23
CA ARG A 221 4.27 -6.23 17.33
C ARG A 221 3.42 -7.27 18.08
N LEU A 222 2.73 -6.87 19.15
CA LEU A 222 1.83 -7.76 19.88
C LEU A 222 0.67 -8.22 18.97
N PHE A 223 0.11 -7.32 18.18
CA PHE A 223 -0.91 -7.65 17.18
C PHE A 223 -0.39 -8.67 16.18
N ASP A 224 0.77 -8.41 15.55
CA ASP A 224 1.36 -9.28 14.53
C ASP A 224 1.67 -10.68 15.08
N GLN A 225 2.27 -10.75 16.26
CA GLN A 225 2.55 -12.03 16.91
C GLN A 225 1.29 -12.78 17.31
N THR A 226 0.27 -12.05 17.79
CA THR A 226 -1.01 -12.67 18.15
C THR A 226 -1.68 -13.24 16.92
N ILE A 227 -1.92 -12.43 15.87
CA ILE A 227 -2.65 -12.85 14.67
C ILE A 227 -1.93 -14.00 13.94
N SER A 228 -0.60 -13.96 13.84
CA SER A 228 0.21 -15.00 13.19
C SER A 228 0.22 -16.32 13.97
N SER A 229 0.10 -16.25 15.30
CA SER A 229 0.06 -17.44 16.18
C SER A 229 -1.30 -18.15 16.17
N LEU A 230 -2.39 -17.45 15.81
CA LEU A 230 -3.73 -18.03 15.81
C LEU A 230 -3.82 -19.22 14.88
N ARG A 231 -4.60 -20.22 15.32
CA ARG A 231 -4.95 -21.38 14.52
C ARG A 231 -6.47 -21.52 14.44
N PHE A 232 -6.94 -21.80 13.25
CA PHE A 232 -8.35 -21.87 12.90
C PHE A 232 -8.72 -23.30 12.54
N LYS A 233 -9.60 -23.91 13.30
CA LYS A 233 -9.99 -25.31 13.09
C LYS A 233 -11.11 -25.39 12.05
N VAL A 234 -10.76 -25.75 10.82
CA VAL A 234 -11.68 -25.97 9.71
C VAL A 234 -11.80 -27.48 9.44
N GLY A 235 -12.90 -28.10 9.90
CA GLY A 235 -13.04 -29.56 9.89
C GLY A 235 -11.97 -30.24 10.75
N ALA A 236 -11.21 -31.14 10.17
CA ALA A 236 -10.09 -31.84 10.83
C ALA A 236 -8.74 -31.10 10.73
N LYS A 237 -8.68 -29.93 10.05
CA LYS A 237 -7.43 -29.19 9.81
C LYS A 237 -7.34 -27.95 10.71
N GLU A 238 -6.15 -27.68 11.21
CA GLU A 238 -5.79 -26.41 11.84
C GLU A 238 -4.99 -25.56 10.83
N LEU A 239 -5.50 -24.38 10.52
CA LEU A 239 -4.94 -23.48 9.51
C LEU A 239 -4.50 -22.16 10.15
N ALA A 240 -3.51 -21.50 9.55
CA ALA A 240 -3.18 -20.11 9.85
C ALA A 240 -4.25 -19.18 9.26
N ILE A 241 -4.14 -17.88 9.55
CA ILE A 241 -5.12 -16.86 9.13
C ILE A 241 -5.29 -16.81 7.61
N GLU A 242 -4.23 -16.66 6.82
CA GLU A 242 -4.31 -16.51 5.37
C GLU A 242 -4.94 -17.71 4.65
N PRO A 243 -4.51 -18.97 4.90
CA PRO A 243 -5.19 -20.12 4.34
C PRO A 243 -6.68 -20.21 4.71
N THR A 244 -7.08 -19.71 5.90
CA THR A 244 -8.47 -19.70 6.35
C THR A 244 -9.28 -18.64 5.62
N LEU A 245 -8.74 -17.42 5.46
CA LEU A 245 -9.36 -16.34 4.67
C LEU A 245 -9.52 -16.74 3.21
N ASN A 246 -8.53 -17.42 2.63
CA ASN A 246 -8.61 -17.93 1.25
C ASN A 246 -9.76 -18.92 1.03
N LEU A 247 -10.15 -19.68 2.06
CA LEU A 247 -11.32 -20.54 1.97
C LEU A 247 -12.65 -19.78 1.83
N LEU A 248 -12.72 -18.50 2.20
CA LEU A 248 -13.88 -17.65 1.94
C LEU A 248 -14.09 -17.38 0.44
N GLN A 249 -13.08 -17.67 -0.38
CA GLN A 249 -13.13 -17.59 -1.85
C GLN A 249 -13.19 -18.98 -2.52
N ASP A 250 -13.41 -20.08 -1.76
CA ASP A 250 -13.58 -21.41 -2.36
C ASP A 250 -14.92 -21.49 -3.11
N ARG A 251 -14.98 -22.27 -4.18
CA ARG A 251 -16.23 -22.53 -4.93
C ARG A 251 -17.27 -23.25 -4.09
N ASP A 252 -16.83 -24.09 -3.16
CA ASP A 252 -17.70 -24.86 -2.25
C ASP A 252 -18.21 -23.97 -1.11
N GLY A 253 -19.53 -23.74 -1.08
CA GLY A 253 -20.18 -22.95 -0.04
C GLY A 253 -20.06 -23.54 1.38
N ALA A 254 -19.95 -24.86 1.51
CA ALA A 254 -19.76 -25.50 2.80
C ALA A 254 -18.38 -25.19 3.39
N LYS A 255 -17.34 -25.12 2.54
CA LYS A 255 -15.99 -24.71 2.97
C LYS A 255 -15.95 -23.22 3.36
N ARG A 256 -16.62 -22.34 2.60
CA ARG A 256 -16.71 -20.92 2.96
C ARG A 256 -17.36 -20.73 4.32
N LYS A 257 -18.48 -21.41 4.55
CA LYS A 257 -19.19 -21.40 5.83
C LYS A 257 -18.30 -21.89 6.96
N ALA A 258 -17.68 -23.07 6.80
CA ALA A 258 -16.79 -23.66 7.81
C ALA A 258 -15.59 -22.75 8.15
N ALA A 259 -15.03 -22.05 7.15
CA ALA A 259 -13.96 -21.09 7.37
C ALA A 259 -14.45 -19.86 8.17
N ALA A 260 -15.62 -19.31 7.81
CA ALA A 260 -16.21 -18.18 8.53
C ALA A 260 -16.53 -18.52 10.00
N GLU A 261 -17.09 -19.69 10.26
CA GLU A 261 -17.37 -20.17 11.62
C GLU A 261 -16.08 -20.39 12.43
N ALA A 262 -15.01 -20.91 11.79
CA ALA A 262 -13.71 -21.07 12.44
C ALA A 262 -13.07 -19.72 12.77
N LEU A 263 -13.15 -18.74 11.88
CA LEU A 263 -12.71 -17.36 12.11
C LEU A 263 -13.46 -16.74 13.29
N ALA A 264 -14.80 -16.78 13.24
CA ALA A 264 -15.66 -16.24 14.29
C ALA A 264 -15.33 -16.82 15.67
N LYS A 265 -15.20 -18.14 15.76
CA LYS A 265 -14.89 -18.85 17.02
C LYS A 265 -13.52 -18.46 17.59
N THR A 266 -12.50 -18.44 16.73
CA THR A 266 -11.13 -18.14 17.17
C THR A 266 -11.01 -16.67 17.56
N PHE A 267 -11.60 -15.73 16.80
CA PHE A 267 -11.61 -14.32 17.16
C PHE A 267 -12.37 -14.05 18.46
N LYS A 268 -13.53 -14.68 18.66
CA LYS A 268 -14.28 -14.56 19.92
C LYS A 268 -13.47 -14.99 21.13
N ALA A 269 -12.67 -16.06 21.00
CA ALA A 269 -11.80 -16.53 22.08
C ALA A 269 -10.66 -15.56 22.43
N ASN A 270 -10.30 -14.66 21.50
CA ASN A 270 -9.22 -13.69 21.65
C ASN A 270 -9.70 -12.22 21.71
N GLU A 271 -11.01 -12.00 21.80
CA GLU A 271 -11.60 -10.65 21.69
C GLU A 271 -11.04 -9.65 22.70
N ARG A 272 -10.74 -10.08 23.93
CA ARG A 272 -10.17 -9.21 24.96
C ARG A 272 -8.80 -8.68 24.57
N THR A 273 -7.96 -9.52 23.98
CA THR A 273 -6.62 -9.11 23.55
C THR A 273 -6.70 -8.09 22.42
N PHE A 274 -7.52 -8.35 21.41
CA PHE A 274 -7.68 -7.41 20.27
C PHE A 274 -8.36 -6.11 20.70
N ALA A 275 -9.36 -6.17 21.59
CA ALA A 275 -9.99 -4.97 22.14
C ALA A 275 -8.99 -4.12 22.93
N LEU A 276 -8.13 -4.75 23.74
CA LEU A 276 -7.07 -4.03 24.49
C LEU A 276 -6.08 -3.36 23.53
N ILE A 277 -5.60 -4.09 22.50
CA ILE A 277 -4.69 -3.53 21.48
C ILE A 277 -5.33 -2.31 20.83
N THR A 278 -6.56 -2.45 20.32
CA THR A 278 -7.29 -1.36 19.64
C THR A 278 -7.51 -0.15 20.55
N ASN A 279 -7.96 -0.37 21.79
CA ASN A 279 -8.16 0.69 22.75
C ASN A 279 -6.86 1.43 23.10
N THR A 280 -5.78 0.68 23.24
CA THR A 280 -4.47 1.26 23.60
C THR A 280 -3.92 2.10 22.46
N LEU A 281 -3.93 1.58 21.22
CA LEU A 281 -3.44 2.30 20.05
C LEU A 281 -4.29 3.53 19.73
N ALA A 282 -5.62 3.43 19.87
CA ALA A 282 -6.50 4.58 19.68
C ALA A 282 -6.27 5.66 20.75
N LYS A 283 -5.94 5.27 21.99
CA LYS A 283 -5.58 6.22 23.05
C LYS A 283 -4.19 6.81 22.88
N ASP A 284 -3.22 6.02 22.46
CA ASP A 284 -1.86 6.47 22.12
C ASP A 284 -1.90 7.55 21.03
N LYS A 285 -2.67 7.29 19.96
CA LYS A 285 -2.91 8.26 18.89
C LYS A 285 -3.60 9.53 19.41
N GLU A 286 -4.64 9.40 20.24
CA GLU A 286 -5.33 10.57 20.84
C GLU A 286 -4.37 11.44 21.65
N ILE A 287 -3.49 10.84 22.44
CA ILE A 287 -2.48 11.56 23.22
C ILE A 287 -1.53 12.31 22.28
N SER A 288 -1.01 11.64 21.25
CA SER A 288 -0.14 12.26 20.25
C SER A 288 -0.84 13.41 19.51
N ASP A 289 -2.07 13.19 19.03
CA ASP A 289 -2.85 14.18 18.30
C ASP A 289 -3.12 15.43 19.17
N ARG A 290 -3.49 15.23 20.43
CA ARG A 290 -3.76 16.31 21.38
C ARG A 290 -2.52 17.14 21.70
N TRP A 291 -1.37 16.50 21.88
CA TRP A 291 -0.10 17.20 22.09
C TRP A 291 0.30 18.05 20.86
N ARG A 292 0.03 17.55 19.67
CA ARG A 292 0.33 18.22 18.40
C ARG A 292 -0.75 19.24 17.99
N GLY A 293 -1.88 19.30 18.68
CA GLY A 293 -2.95 20.26 18.38
C GLY A 293 -3.90 19.84 17.25
N PHE A 294 -3.92 18.56 16.87
CA PHE A 294 -4.91 18.07 15.90
C PHE A 294 -6.32 18.06 16.48
N ALA A 295 -7.27 18.67 15.77
CA ALA A 295 -8.64 18.80 16.22
C ALA A 295 -9.48 17.53 16.00
N ASP A 296 -9.38 16.94 14.81
CA ASP A 296 -10.10 15.72 14.43
C ASP A 296 -9.22 14.47 14.54
N VAL A 297 -9.86 13.31 14.70
CA VAL A 297 -9.18 12.02 14.85
C VAL A 297 -8.40 11.59 13.60
N ALA A 298 -8.74 12.11 12.43
CA ALA A 298 -8.14 11.75 11.16
C ALA A 298 -7.17 12.82 10.61
N ASP A 299 -7.08 14.01 11.24
CA ASP A 299 -6.30 15.15 10.71
C ASP A 299 -4.83 14.82 10.46
N SER A 300 -4.18 14.10 11.38
CA SER A 300 -2.79 13.70 11.19
C SER A 300 -2.59 12.80 9.96
N ARG A 301 -3.61 11.98 9.63
CA ARG A 301 -3.59 11.19 8.39
C ARG A 301 -3.84 12.06 7.16
N HIS A 302 -4.77 13.02 7.24
CA HIS A 302 -5.02 13.95 6.14
C HIS A 302 -3.78 14.77 5.80
N LEU A 303 -3.09 15.26 6.83
CA LEU A 303 -1.80 15.95 6.67
C LEU A 303 -0.76 15.06 5.97
N ASN A 304 -0.58 13.83 6.44
CA ASN A 304 0.35 12.88 5.82
C ASN A 304 0.00 12.53 4.37
N ASN A 305 -1.28 12.53 4.02
CA ASN A 305 -1.76 12.26 2.66
C ASN A 305 -1.84 13.53 1.80
N ARG A 306 -1.49 14.70 2.36
CA ARG A 306 -1.54 16.00 1.69
C ARG A 306 -2.92 16.28 1.07
N VAL A 307 -3.98 16.06 1.88
CA VAL A 307 -5.38 16.27 1.48
C VAL A 307 -6.15 16.98 2.59
N GLU A 308 -7.03 17.88 2.22
CA GLU A 308 -7.89 18.62 3.17
C GLU A 308 -9.04 17.73 3.68
N ARG A 309 -9.46 17.97 4.92
CA ARG A 309 -10.57 17.25 5.56
C ARG A 309 -11.85 17.32 4.73
N GLU A 310 -12.17 18.50 4.22
CA GLU A 310 -13.40 18.76 3.45
C GLU A 310 -13.48 17.88 2.19
N VAL A 311 -12.34 17.60 1.59
CA VAL A 311 -12.23 16.72 0.40
C VAL A 311 -12.52 15.27 0.77
N VAL A 312 -11.96 14.81 1.89
CA VAL A 312 -12.21 13.45 2.39
C VAL A 312 -13.65 13.29 2.84
N ASP A 313 -14.22 14.31 3.51
CA ASP A 313 -15.62 14.30 3.93
C ASP A 313 -16.57 14.28 2.72
N ALA A 314 -16.26 15.01 1.64
CA ALA A 314 -17.02 14.96 0.39
C ALA A 314 -16.98 13.56 -0.24
N LEU A 315 -15.80 12.96 -0.34
CA LEU A 315 -15.65 11.57 -0.82
C LEU A 315 -16.49 10.60 0.02
N VAL A 316 -16.34 10.63 1.34
CA VAL A 316 -17.04 9.73 2.26
C VAL A 316 -18.55 9.88 2.13
N SER A 317 -19.04 11.13 2.06
CA SER A 317 -20.47 11.43 1.91
C SER A 317 -21.00 10.89 0.58
N SER A 318 -20.32 11.15 -0.54
CA SER A 318 -20.72 10.68 -1.88
C SER A 318 -20.77 9.15 -1.94
N VAL A 319 -19.73 8.48 -1.43
CA VAL A 319 -19.68 7.00 -1.44
C VAL A 319 -20.77 6.39 -0.57
N ARG A 320 -21.01 6.91 0.63
CA ARG A 320 -22.07 6.39 1.51
C ARG A 320 -23.45 6.60 0.89
N SER A 321 -23.71 7.77 0.29
CA SER A 321 -24.95 8.06 -0.42
C SER A 321 -25.16 7.15 -1.63
N ALA A 322 -24.08 6.65 -2.22
CA ALA A 322 -24.11 5.76 -3.37
C ALA A 322 -24.28 4.27 -3.01
N TYR A 323 -24.18 3.84 -1.74
CA TYR A 323 -24.33 2.43 -1.34
C TYR A 323 -25.57 1.73 -1.95
N PRO A 324 -26.78 2.36 -1.93
CA PRO A 324 -27.97 1.75 -2.55
C PRO A 324 -27.84 1.51 -4.05
N LYS A 325 -27.10 2.37 -4.75
CA LYS A 325 -26.90 2.28 -6.21
C LYS A 325 -25.76 1.35 -6.60
N LEU A 326 -24.85 1.03 -5.70
CA LEU A 326 -23.65 0.24 -5.94
C LEU A 326 -23.72 -1.13 -5.28
N SER A 327 -23.24 -1.25 -4.06
CA SER A 327 -23.10 -2.52 -3.34
C SER A 327 -24.42 -3.22 -3.11
N HIS A 328 -25.48 -2.49 -2.75
CA HIS A 328 -26.79 -3.11 -2.51
C HIS A 328 -27.35 -3.74 -3.77
N ARG A 329 -27.28 -3.05 -4.92
CA ARG A 329 -27.70 -3.59 -6.23
C ARG A 329 -26.85 -4.76 -6.64
N TYR A 330 -25.51 -4.60 -6.58
CA TYR A 330 -24.59 -5.67 -6.97
C TYR A 330 -24.81 -6.95 -6.16
N TYR A 331 -24.92 -6.85 -4.84
CA TYR A 331 -25.15 -8.06 -4.01
C TYR A 331 -26.53 -8.68 -4.21
N ALA A 332 -27.54 -7.89 -4.59
CA ALA A 332 -28.85 -8.42 -5.00
C ALA A 332 -28.73 -9.23 -6.30
N LEU A 333 -28.01 -8.70 -7.31
CA LEU A 333 -27.71 -9.44 -8.55
C LEU A 333 -26.92 -10.72 -8.25
N LYS A 334 -25.86 -10.62 -7.45
CA LYS A 334 -25.03 -11.76 -7.07
C LYS A 334 -25.88 -12.83 -6.34
N ALA A 335 -26.78 -12.44 -5.46
CA ALA A 335 -27.70 -13.38 -4.81
C ALA A 335 -28.58 -14.12 -5.84
N GLY A 336 -29.09 -13.41 -6.85
CA GLY A 336 -29.83 -14.00 -7.96
C GLY A 336 -29.02 -15.04 -8.73
N TRP A 337 -27.77 -14.72 -9.09
CA TRP A 337 -26.87 -15.68 -9.76
C TRP A 337 -26.58 -16.94 -8.95
N PHE A 338 -26.57 -16.83 -7.62
CA PHE A 338 -26.45 -17.95 -6.70
C PHE A 338 -27.79 -18.64 -6.40
N LYS A 339 -28.90 -18.20 -7.02
CA LYS A 339 -30.27 -18.69 -6.78
C LYS A 339 -30.66 -18.61 -5.31
N LYS A 340 -30.27 -17.54 -4.62
CA LYS A 340 -30.54 -17.27 -3.21
C LYS A 340 -31.32 -15.96 -3.07
N LYS A 341 -32.20 -15.87 -2.04
CA LYS A 341 -32.85 -14.59 -1.69
C LYS A 341 -31.85 -13.61 -1.05
N LYS A 342 -30.92 -14.12 -0.26
CA LYS A 342 -29.83 -13.38 0.39
C LYS A 342 -28.57 -14.23 0.38
N LEU A 343 -27.42 -13.60 0.29
CA LEU A 343 -26.11 -14.23 0.47
C LEU A 343 -25.74 -14.18 1.95
N ALA A 344 -25.25 -15.26 2.52
CA ALA A 344 -24.57 -15.17 3.80
C ALA A 344 -23.27 -14.35 3.66
N HIS A 345 -22.84 -13.66 4.73
CA HIS A 345 -21.64 -12.80 4.68
C HIS A 345 -20.40 -13.51 4.16
N TRP A 346 -20.26 -14.83 4.37
CA TRP A 346 -19.17 -15.65 3.81
C TRP A 346 -19.30 -15.95 2.32
N ASP A 347 -20.46 -15.68 1.71
CA ASP A 347 -20.67 -15.80 0.25
C ASP A 347 -20.35 -14.49 -0.49
N ARG A 348 -20.07 -13.39 0.21
CA ARG A 348 -19.83 -12.07 -0.37
C ARG A 348 -18.78 -12.11 -1.47
N ASN A 349 -17.60 -12.72 -1.19
CA ASN A 349 -16.47 -12.84 -2.12
C ASN A 349 -16.42 -14.23 -2.78
N ALA A 350 -17.54 -14.99 -2.79
CA ALA A 350 -17.60 -16.28 -3.46
C ALA A 350 -17.36 -16.11 -4.96
N PRO A 351 -16.56 -16.99 -5.59
CA PRO A 351 -16.41 -16.99 -7.05
C PRO A 351 -17.75 -17.15 -7.73
N LEU A 352 -17.96 -16.38 -8.80
CA LEU A 352 -19.19 -16.43 -9.56
C LEU A 352 -19.44 -17.83 -10.14
N PRO A 353 -20.70 -18.28 -10.28
CA PRO A 353 -21.02 -19.59 -10.84
C PRO A 353 -20.66 -19.71 -12.33
N PHE A 354 -20.45 -18.61 -12.99
CA PHE A 354 -19.87 -18.49 -14.32
C PHE A 354 -18.49 -17.81 -14.16
N SER A 355 -17.45 -18.34 -14.77
CA SER A 355 -16.10 -17.77 -14.70
C SER A 355 -15.52 -17.62 -16.09
N ALA A 356 -14.71 -16.58 -16.27
CA ALA A 356 -13.85 -16.49 -17.44
C ALA A 356 -12.82 -17.63 -17.35
N THR A 357 -13.00 -18.66 -18.16
CA THR A 357 -12.06 -19.76 -18.30
C THR A 357 -11.17 -19.49 -19.49
N GLY A 358 -9.90 -19.24 -19.28
CA GLY A 358 -8.88 -19.04 -20.30
C GLY A 358 -7.52 -18.82 -19.65
N SER A 359 -6.46 -19.23 -20.35
CA SER A 359 -5.09 -18.87 -20.00
C SER A 359 -4.59 -17.95 -21.10
N ILE A 360 -4.13 -16.76 -20.71
CA ILE A 360 -3.55 -15.75 -21.61
C ILE A 360 -2.04 -15.94 -21.55
N ALA A 361 -1.40 -16.14 -22.71
CA ALA A 361 0.05 -16.27 -22.77
C ALA A 361 0.72 -14.89 -22.59
N TRP A 362 1.95 -14.86 -22.08
CA TRP A 362 2.68 -13.62 -21.83
C TRP A 362 2.81 -12.69 -23.05
N PRO A 363 3.13 -13.16 -24.27
CA PRO A 363 3.19 -12.30 -25.45
C PRO A 363 1.83 -11.67 -25.78
N GLU A 364 0.74 -12.42 -25.53
CA GLU A 364 -0.62 -11.93 -25.74
C GLU A 364 -0.98 -10.85 -24.69
N ALA A 365 -0.61 -11.07 -23.42
CA ALA A 365 -0.79 -10.10 -22.35
C ALA A 365 0.00 -8.80 -22.63
N LYS A 366 1.28 -8.91 -23.01
CA LYS A 366 2.11 -7.78 -23.45
C LYS A 366 1.41 -7.00 -24.56
N ASN A 367 1.02 -7.68 -25.64
CA ASN A 367 0.37 -7.03 -26.78
C ASN A 367 -0.95 -6.36 -26.40
N MET A 368 -1.73 -6.98 -25.52
CA MET A 368 -3.02 -6.45 -25.04
C MET A 368 -2.83 -5.14 -24.28
N VAL A 369 -1.91 -5.09 -23.33
CA VAL A 369 -1.62 -3.88 -22.54
C VAL A 369 -1.02 -2.78 -23.40
N LEU A 370 0.01 -3.06 -24.19
CA LEU A 370 0.65 -2.05 -25.04
C LEU A 370 -0.31 -1.50 -26.10
N THR A 371 -1.19 -2.33 -26.65
CA THR A 371 -2.20 -1.85 -27.61
C THR A 371 -3.28 -1.00 -26.93
N ALA A 372 -3.66 -1.32 -25.68
CA ALA A 372 -4.59 -0.49 -24.92
C ALA A 372 -3.95 0.89 -24.61
N TYR A 373 -2.71 0.91 -24.20
CA TYR A 373 -1.95 2.13 -23.92
C TYR A 373 -1.74 2.97 -25.18
N ARG A 374 -1.37 2.34 -26.30
CA ARG A 374 -1.17 3.02 -27.59
C ARG A 374 -2.47 3.62 -28.15
N GLY A 375 -3.61 3.01 -27.86
CA GLY A 375 -4.93 3.58 -28.18
C GLY A 375 -5.25 4.85 -27.39
N PHE A 376 -4.56 5.09 -26.26
CA PHE A 376 -4.67 6.30 -25.45
C PHE A 376 -3.56 7.31 -25.79
N SER A 377 -2.28 6.86 -25.75
CA SER A 377 -1.10 7.69 -26.02
C SER A 377 0.05 6.83 -26.54
N ASN A 378 0.71 7.27 -27.60
CA ASN A 378 1.94 6.63 -28.08
C ASN A 378 3.05 6.73 -27.04
N GLU A 379 3.24 7.90 -26.42
CA GLU A 379 4.28 8.12 -25.38
C GLU A 379 4.08 7.16 -24.20
N MET A 380 2.85 7.01 -23.70
CA MET A 380 2.54 6.06 -22.63
C MET A 380 2.90 4.61 -23.02
N ALA A 381 2.59 4.21 -24.24
CA ALA A 381 2.89 2.88 -24.75
C ALA A 381 4.39 2.66 -24.95
N ASP A 382 5.11 3.65 -25.47
CA ASP A 382 6.55 3.58 -25.75
C ASP A 382 7.36 3.49 -24.43
N ILE A 383 6.97 4.24 -23.40
CA ILE A 383 7.54 4.09 -22.04
C ILE A 383 7.26 2.69 -21.51
N ALA A 384 6.02 2.21 -21.58
CA ALA A 384 5.66 0.87 -21.10
C ALA A 384 6.39 -0.24 -21.87
N GLU A 385 6.66 -0.07 -23.17
CA GLU A 385 7.40 -1.04 -23.99
C GLU A 385 8.83 -1.25 -23.52
N ARG A 386 9.49 -0.21 -22.97
CA ARG A 386 10.83 -0.30 -22.38
C ARG A 386 10.90 -1.32 -21.24
N PHE A 387 9.88 -1.43 -20.43
CA PHE A 387 9.83 -2.41 -19.35
C PHE A 387 10.00 -3.85 -19.85
N PHE A 388 9.55 -4.12 -21.08
CA PHE A 388 9.69 -5.44 -21.72
C PHE A 388 11.02 -5.59 -22.45
N THR A 389 11.48 -4.57 -23.17
CA THR A 389 12.70 -4.62 -24.00
C THR A 389 13.95 -4.57 -23.14
N ASP A 390 13.96 -3.74 -22.11
CA ASP A 390 15.11 -3.45 -21.26
C ASP A 390 15.15 -4.37 -20.02
N ARG A 391 14.21 -5.33 -19.93
CA ARG A 391 14.13 -6.34 -18.85
C ARG A 391 13.95 -5.73 -17.47
N TRP A 392 12.97 -4.83 -17.33
CA TRP A 392 12.62 -4.22 -16.04
C TRP A 392 11.48 -4.96 -15.31
N ILE A 393 11.00 -6.09 -15.87
CA ILE A 393 9.92 -6.91 -15.30
C ILE A 393 10.44 -8.25 -14.83
N ASP A 394 10.09 -8.65 -13.63
CA ASP A 394 10.22 -9.99 -13.08
C ASP A 394 8.83 -10.64 -12.95
N ALA A 395 8.52 -11.59 -13.86
CA ALA A 395 7.17 -12.16 -13.95
C ALA A 395 7.02 -13.62 -13.45
N PRO A 396 8.07 -14.47 -13.40
CA PRO A 396 7.91 -15.87 -13.02
C PRO A 396 7.51 -16.07 -11.55
N VAL A 397 6.64 -17.04 -11.28
CA VAL A 397 6.42 -17.55 -9.93
C VAL A 397 7.55 -18.51 -9.58
N ARG A 398 8.27 -18.24 -8.49
CA ARG A 398 9.34 -19.11 -7.99
C ARG A 398 9.39 -19.14 -6.46
N PRO A 399 9.92 -20.20 -5.83
CA PRO A 399 10.14 -20.23 -4.39
C PRO A 399 11.05 -19.08 -3.95
N GLY A 400 10.77 -18.50 -2.79
CA GLY A 400 11.56 -17.39 -2.24
C GLY A 400 11.16 -16.01 -2.75
N LYS A 401 10.52 -15.89 -3.91
CA LYS A 401 10.06 -14.61 -4.45
C LYS A 401 8.92 -14.02 -3.65
N ALA A 402 8.95 -12.71 -3.46
CA ALA A 402 7.89 -11.96 -2.78
C ALA A 402 6.52 -12.20 -3.44
N PRO A 403 5.44 -12.39 -2.65
CA PRO A 403 4.08 -12.52 -3.16
C PRO A 403 3.52 -11.18 -3.66
N GLY A 404 2.43 -11.24 -4.46
CA GLY A 404 1.77 -10.05 -4.98
C GLY A 404 2.45 -9.49 -6.23
N ALA A 405 2.33 -8.19 -6.42
CA ALA A 405 2.96 -7.40 -7.47
C ALA A 405 3.25 -5.98 -6.95
N PHE A 406 4.21 -5.30 -7.55
CA PHE A 406 4.50 -3.89 -7.30
C PHE A 406 5.34 -3.31 -8.45
N SER A 407 5.24 -1.99 -8.63
CA SER A 407 6.21 -1.19 -9.37
C SER A 407 7.07 -0.39 -8.38
N HIS A 408 8.38 -0.59 -8.41
CA HIS A 408 9.33 0.09 -7.52
C HIS A 408 10.03 1.22 -8.27
N PRO A 409 9.92 2.49 -7.84
CA PRO A 409 10.44 3.65 -8.56
C PRO A 409 11.96 3.69 -8.63
N THR A 410 12.65 3.01 -7.73
CA THR A 410 14.09 3.15 -7.48
C THR A 410 14.44 4.60 -7.10
N THR A 411 15.25 5.24 -7.92
CA THR A 411 15.62 6.64 -7.80
C THR A 411 15.66 7.27 -9.21
N PRO A 412 15.45 8.60 -9.37
CA PRO A 412 15.46 9.26 -10.68
C PRO A 412 16.71 9.10 -11.51
N SER A 413 17.89 8.88 -10.89
CA SER A 413 19.12 8.56 -11.61
C SER A 413 19.16 7.15 -12.21
N ALA A 414 18.17 6.31 -11.91
CA ALA A 414 17.97 4.97 -12.46
C ALA A 414 16.60 4.88 -13.17
N HIS A 415 15.94 3.73 -13.09
CA HIS A 415 14.60 3.52 -13.66
C HIS A 415 13.78 2.56 -12.80
N PRO A 416 12.45 2.57 -12.92
CA PRO A 416 11.59 1.67 -12.16
C PRO A 416 11.75 0.20 -12.55
N TYR A 417 11.37 -0.68 -11.60
CA TYR A 417 11.26 -2.12 -11.82
C TYR A 417 9.90 -2.64 -11.39
N VAL A 418 9.35 -3.61 -12.14
CA VAL A 418 8.10 -4.28 -11.84
C VAL A 418 8.35 -5.71 -11.39
N LEU A 419 7.79 -6.09 -10.23
CA LEU A 419 7.69 -7.48 -9.80
C LEU A 419 6.23 -7.92 -9.90
N MET A 420 6.00 -9.11 -10.45
CA MET A 420 4.68 -9.75 -10.42
C MET A 420 4.81 -11.28 -10.40
N ASN A 421 3.68 -11.97 -10.17
CA ASN A 421 3.62 -13.43 -10.15
C ASN A 421 2.62 -13.92 -11.21
N TYR A 422 3.02 -13.90 -12.48
CA TYR A 422 2.15 -14.16 -13.62
C TYR A 422 1.82 -15.66 -13.77
N GLN A 423 0.53 -15.99 -13.85
CA GLN A 423 0.02 -17.37 -14.01
C GLN A 423 -0.89 -17.53 -15.25
N GLY A 424 -1.06 -16.47 -16.04
CA GLY A 424 -1.87 -16.48 -17.25
C GLY A 424 -3.37 -16.27 -17.02
N LYS A 425 -3.79 -15.77 -15.87
CA LYS A 425 -5.21 -15.45 -15.61
C LYS A 425 -5.55 -14.05 -16.16
N PRO A 426 -6.82 -13.78 -16.54
CA PRO A 426 -7.24 -12.43 -16.93
C PRO A 426 -6.87 -11.36 -15.88
N ARG A 427 -6.96 -11.68 -14.59
CA ARG A 427 -6.55 -10.80 -13.51
C ARG A 427 -5.06 -10.46 -13.57
N ASP A 428 -4.20 -11.40 -13.97
CA ASP A 428 -2.76 -11.14 -14.05
C ASP A 428 -2.43 -10.12 -15.16
N VAL A 429 -3.26 -10.06 -16.22
CA VAL A 429 -3.14 -9.03 -17.27
C VAL A 429 -3.54 -7.66 -16.74
N MET A 430 -4.59 -7.61 -15.90
CA MET A 430 -4.99 -6.36 -15.22
C MET A 430 -3.90 -5.90 -14.27
N THR A 431 -3.32 -6.82 -13.48
CA THR A 431 -2.17 -6.53 -12.62
C THR A 431 -0.97 -6.00 -13.42
N LEU A 432 -0.64 -6.63 -14.57
CA LEU A 432 0.43 -6.14 -15.44
C LEU A 432 0.17 -4.70 -15.93
N ALA A 433 -1.07 -4.41 -16.34
CA ALA A 433 -1.46 -3.06 -16.75
C ALA A 433 -1.38 -2.07 -15.57
N HIS A 434 -1.78 -2.49 -14.38
CA HIS A 434 -1.69 -1.69 -13.16
C HIS A 434 -0.24 -1.31 -12.84
N GLU A 435 0.66 -2.30 -12.72
CA GLU A 435 2.06 -2.06 -12.36
C GLU A 435 2.81 -1.27 -13.44
N LEU A 436 2.51 -1.51 -14.72
CA LEU A 436 3.06 -0.70 -15.81
C LEU A 436 2.56 0.75 -15.78
N GLY A 437 1.32 0.99 -15.34
CA GLY A 437 0.81 2.34 -15.12
C GLY A 437 1.64 3.10 -14.09
N HIS A 438 1.92 2.49 -12.94
CA HIS A 438 2.86 3.03 -11.95
C HIS A 438 4.23 3.29 -12.58
N GLY A 439 4.78 2.31 -13.32
CA GLY A 439 6.07 2.46 -13.97
C GLY A 439 6.14 3.63 -14.94
N VAL A 440 5.10 3.83 -15.76
CA VAL A 440 5.01 4.99 -16.67
C VAL A 440 4.99 6.30 -15.88
N HIS A 441 4.19 6.37 -14.80
CA HIS A 441 4.12 7.55 -13.93
C HIS A 441 5.50 7.89 -13.36
N GLN A 442 6.19 6.89 -12.80
CA GLN A 442 7.51 7.03 -12.19
C GLN A 442 8.56 7.50 -13.20
N VAL A 443 8.54 6.99 -14.45
CA VAL A 443 9.42 7.46 -15.53
C VAL A 443 9.14 8.91 -15.91
N LEU A 444 7.86 9.29 -16.04
CA LEU A 444 7.48 10.66 -16.40
C LEU A 444 7.85 11.68 -15.31
N ALA A 445 7.70 11.30 -14.04
CA ALA A 445 7.99 12.16 -12.90
C ALA A 445 9.50 12.28 -12.59
N ALA A 446 10.34 11.32 -13.03
CA ALA A 446 11.76 11.24 -12.69
C ALA A 446 12.56 12.52 -12.99
N LYS A 447 12.16 13.29 -14.01
CA LYS A 447 12.81 14.58 -14.38
C LYS A 447 12.77 15.63 -13.27
N ASN A 448 11.90 15.48 -12.27
CA ASN A 448 11.75 16.41 -11.16
C ASN A 448 12.77 16.19 -10.03
N GLY A 449 13.68 15.22 -10.18
CA GLY A 449 14.68 14.88 -9.16
C GLY A 449 14.12 14.09 -7.96
N PRO A 450 15.01 13.56 -7.11
CA PRO A 450 14.65 12.68 -6.00
C PRO A 450 13.63 13.26 -5.02
N LEU A 451 13.71 14.55 -4.70
CA LEU A 451 12.84 15.18 -3.72
C LEU A 451 11.42 15.48 -4.25
N MET A 452 11.27 15.64 -5.57
CA MET A 452 9.99 16.04 -6.18
C MET A 452 9.39 15.05 -7.18
N ALA A 453 10.11 13.99 -7.55
CA ALA A 453 9.55 12.89 -8.34
C ALA A 453 8.51 12.07 -7.57
N PRO A 454 8.65 11.81 -6.25
CA PRO A 454 7.66 11.07 -5.50
C PRO A 454 6.28 11.74 -5.55
N THR A 455 5.27 10.95 -5.93
CA THR A 455 3.90 11.43 -6.06
C THR A 455 3.14 11.23 -4.75
N PRO A 456 2.36 12.24 -4.28
CA PRO A 456 1.50 12.07 -3.12
C PRO A 456 0.56 10.86 -3.27
N LEU A 457 0.28 10.18 -2.16
CA LEU A 457 -0.53 8.95 -2.15
C LEU A 457 -1.90 9.14 -2.84
N THR A 458 -2.50 10.32 -2.72
CA THR A 458 -3.77 10.68 -3.38
C THR A 458 -3.73 10.62 -4.90
N LEU A 459 -2.53 10.74 -5.50
CA LEU A 459 -2.31 10.69 -6.95
C LEU A 459 -1.54 9.44 -7.39
N ALA A 460 -1.04 8.63 -6.45
CA ALA A 460 -0.19 7.49 -6.75
C ALA A 460 -0.89 6.47 -7.67
N GLU A 461 -2.19 6.25 -7.47
CA GLU A 461 -2.98 5.30 -8.24
C GLU A 461 -3.50 5.86 -9.57
N THR A 462 -3.21 7.12 -9.89
CA THR A 462 -3.79 7.78 -11.07
C THR A 462 -3.43 7.04 -12.36
N ALA A 463 -2.18 6.66 -12.53
CA ALA A 463 -1.74 5.99 -13.77
C ALA A 463 -2.03 4.48 -13.78
N SER A 464 -1.93 3.83 -12.62
CA SER A 464 -2.12 2.38 -12.48
C SER A 464 -3.56 1.96 -12.76
N VAL A 465 -4.52 2.57 -12.07
CA VAL A 465 -5.95 2.28 -12.24
C VAL A 465 -6.45 2.75 -13.61
N PHE A 466 -5.93 3.85 -14.16
CA PHE A 466 -6.27 4.31 -15.50
C PHE A 466 -5.79 3.33 -16.57
N GLY A 467 -4.54 2.89 -16.50
CA GLY A 467 -3.98 1.89 -17.41
C GLY A 467 -4.71 0.54 -17.32
N GLU A 468 -5.08 0.15 -16.11
CA GLU A 468 -5.93 -1.03 -15.88
C GLU A 468 -7.30 -0.87 -16.54
N MET A 469 -7.95 0.30 -16.43
CA MET A 469 -9.25 0.56 -17.03
C MET A 469 -9.20 0.54 -18.56
N LEU A 470 -8.18 1.16 -19.17
CA LEU A 470 -7.95 1.10 -20.62
C LEU A 470 -7.84 -0.36 -21.11
N THR A 471 -7.06 -1.17 -20.38
CA THR A 471 -6.84 -2.59 -20.71
C THR A 471 -8.10 -3.42 -20.49
N PHE A 472 -8.83 -3.17 -19.41
CA PHE A 472 -10.09 -3.83 -19.09
C PHE A 472 -11.16 -3.57 -20.18
N LYS A 473 -11.38 -2.32 -20.56
CA LYS A 473 -12.35 -1.94 -21.60
C LYS A 473 -12.02 -2.60 -22.94
N ARG A 474 -10.73 -2.67 -23.29
CA ARG A 474 -10.29 -3.37 -24.50
C ARG A 474 -10.55 -4.87 -24.43
N LEU A 475 -10.20 -5.52 -23.31
CA LEU A 475 -10.47 -6.95 -23.08
C LEU A 475 -11.97 -7.24 -23.16
N LEU A 476 -12.78 -6.40 -22.55
CA LEU A 476 -14.24 -6.50 -22.55
C LEU A 476 -14.80 -6.38 -23.98
N ALA A 477 -14.31 -5.43 -24.78
CA ALA A 477 -14.72 -5.25 -26.18
C ALA A 477 -14.34 -6.44 -27.09
N GLN A 478 -13.22 -7.10 -26.82
CA GLN A 478 -12.77 -8.29 -27.57
C GLN A 478 -13.49 -9.57 -27.14
N THR A 479 -14.13 -9.58 -25.98
CA THR A 479 -14.79 -10.77 -25.42
C THR A 479 -16.16 -10.95 -26.04
N ARG A 480 -16.28 -11.89 -27.01
CA ARG A 480 -17.54 -12.17 -27.74
C ARG A 480 -18.51 -13.06 -26.98
N ASN A 481 -18.02 -13.92 -26.09
CA ASN A 481 -18.87 -14.83 -25.30
C ASN A 481 -19.58 -14.06 -24.19
N ALA A 482 -20.91 -14.05 -24.20
CA ALA A 482 -21.74 -13.29 -23.25
C ALA A 482 -21.47 -13.66 -21.77
N LYS A 483 -21.30 -14.97 -21.45
CA LYS A 483 -21.00 -15.42 -20.08
C LYS A 483 -19.60 -15.02 -19.62
N GLN A 484 -18.61 -15.04 -20.52
CA GLN A 484 -17.27 -14.55 -20.20
C GLN A 484 -17.26 -13.04 -20.02
N ARG A 485 -17.99 -12.31 -20.85
CA ARG A 485 -18.18 -10.85 -20.74
C ARG A 485 -18.82 -10.50 -19.39
N GLN A 486 -19.92 -11.20 -19.03
CA GLN A 486 -20.58 -11.03 -17.74
C GLN A 486 -19.63 -11.32 -16.57
N ALA A 487 -18.82 -12.38 -16.65
CA ALA A 487 -17.86 -12.74 -15.61
C ALA A 487 -16.77 -11.69 -15.44
N LEU A 488 -16.23 -11.13 -16.54
CA LEU A 488 -15.22 -10.07 -16.50
C LEU A 488 -15.79 -8.80 -15.88
N LEU A 489 -16.97 -8.38 -16.33
CA LEU A 489 -17.62 -7.16 -15.85
C LEU A 489 -17.99 -7.28 -14.37
N ALA A 490 -18.59 -8.40 -13.96
CA ALA A 490 -18.94 -8.63 -12.56
C ALA A 490 -17.71 -8.71 -11.64
N GLY A 491 -16.61 -9.30 -12.13
CA GLY A 491 -15.33 -9.29 -11.41
C GLY A 491 -14.80 -7.88 -11.19
N LYS A 492 -14.81 -7.03 -12.24
CA LYS A 492 -14.37 -5.63 -12.11
C LYS A 492 -15.23 -4.82 -11.14
N VAL A 493 -16.56 -4.96 -11.22
CA VAL A 493 -17.48 -4.31 -10.27
C VAL A 493 -17.21 -4.76 -8.83
N GLU A 494 -16.95 -6.07 -8.62
CA GLU A 494 -16.64 -6.59 -7.28
C GLU A 494 -15.33 -6.03 -6.73
N ASP A 495 -14.29 -5.91 -7.57
CA ASP A 495 -13.02 -5.29 -7.19
C ASP A 495 -13.22 -3.81 -6.83
N MET A 496 -13.96 -3.03 -7.63
CA MET A 496 -14.26 -1.63 -7.33
C MET A 496 -15.10 -1.44 -6.06
N ILE A 497 -16.11 -2.29 -5.81
CA ILE A 497 -16.87 -2.27 -4.56
C ILE A 497 -15.97 -2.57 -3.35
N ASN A 498 -15.02 -3.49 -3.49
CA ASN A 498 -14.06 -3.78 -2.42
C ASN A 498 -13.06 -2.63 -2.19
N THR A 499 -12.70 -1.89 -3.24
CA THR A 499 -11.77 -0.76 -3.18
C THR A 499 -12.46 0.52 -2.70
N VAL A 500 -13.70 0.77 -3.10
CA VAL A 500 -14.41 2.01 -2.77
C VAL A 500 -15.33 1.83 -1.56
N VAL A 501 -16.38 1.04 -1.70
CA VAL A 501 -17.43 0.89 -0.68
C VAL A 501 -16.89 0.31 0.62
N ARG A 502 -16.12 -0.79 0.52
CA ARG A 502 -15.55 -1.46 1.70
C ARG A 502 -14.56 -0.58 2.44
N GLN A 503 -13.71 0.16 1.72
CA GLN A 503 -12.69 0.98 2.37
C GLN A 503 -13.31 2.22 3.06
N ILE A 504 -14.36 2.80 2.51
CA ILE A 504 -15.10 3.88 3.18
C ILE A 504 -15.88 3.35 4.40
N ALA A 505 -16.41 2.14 4.35
CA ALA A 505 -16.99 1.49 5.53
C ALA A 505 -15.94 1.27 6.62
N PHE A 506 -14.70 0.87 6.26
CA PHE A 506 -13.58 0.74 7.19
C PHE A 506 -13.18 2.10 7.80
N TYR A 507 -13.06 3.13 6.98
CA TYR A 507 -12.80 4.48 7.46
C TYR A 507 -13.88 4.96 8.45
N SER A 508 -15.14 4.70 8.14
CA SER A 508 -16.27 5.04 9.03
C SER A 508 -16.20 4.29 10.36
N PHE A 509 -15.76 3.03 10.34
CA PHE A 509 -15.50 2.24 11.55
C PHE A 509 -14.38 2.86 12.39
N GLU A 510 -13.24 3.19 11.78
CA GLU A 510 -12.12 3.82 12.48
C GLU A 510 -12.52 5.16 13.11
N ARG A 511 -13.24 6.01 12.36
CA ARG A 511 -13.74 7.28 12.90
C ARG A 511 -14.60 7.09 14.14
N ALA A 512 -15.52 6.12 14.11
CA ALA A 512 -16.39 5.83 15.25
C ALA A 512 -15.58 5.34 16.46
N ILE A 513 -14.66 4.38 16.26
CA ILE A 513 -13.80 3.84 17.32
C ILE A 513 -12.95 4.93 17.96
N HIS A 514 -12.19 5.68 17.16
CA HIS A 514 -11.30 6.72 17.67
C HIS A 514 -12.06 7.88 18.34
N SER A 515 -13.22 8.25 17.81
CA SER A 515 -14.06 9.30 18.41
C SER A 515 -14.67 8.86 19.75
N GLU A 516 -15.26 7.66 19.81
CA GLU A 516 -15.84 7.17 21.07
C GLU A 516 -14.75 6.90 22.13
N ARG A 517 -13.57 6.44 21.72
CA ARG A 517 -12.43 6.16 22.63
C ARG A 517 -11.92 7.41 23.34
N ARG A 518 -12.11 8.60 22.78
CA ARG A 518 -11.79 9.87 23.48
C ARG A 518 -12.56 10.00 24.82
N ASN A 519 -13.77 9.44 24.89
CA ASN A 519 -14.65 9.51 26.05
C ASN A 519 -14.51 8.35 27.05
N GLY A 520 -13.70 7.34 26.73
CA GLY A 520 -13.49 6.18 27.59
C GLY A 520 -13.08 4.93 26.82
N GLU A 521 -12.77 3.87 27.55
CA GLU A 521 -12.40 2.58 26.95
C GLU A 521 -13.65 1.88 26.39
N LEU A 522 -13.52 1.29 25.20
CA LEU A 522 -14.59 0.57 24.52
C LEU A 522 -14.55 -0.92 24.87
N THR A 523 -15.70 -1.50 25.20
CA THR A 523 -15.79 -2.96 25.33
C THR A 523 -15.67 -3.64 23.97
N ALA A 524 -15.22 -4.89 23.94
CA ALA A 524 -15.18 -5.69 22.71
C ALA A 524 -16.55 -5.80 22.02
N GLU A 525 -17.62 -5.87 22.84
CA GLU A 525 -19.01 -5.86 22.36
C GLU A 525 -19.36 -4.54 21.67
N ARG A 526 -18.97 -3.38 22.24
CA ARG A 526 -19.22 -2.07 21.63
C ARG A 526 -18.49 -1.93 20.31
N ILE A 527 -17.23 -2.36 20.22
CA ILE A 527 -16.46 -2.39 18.98
C ILE A 527 -17.17 -3.25 17.93
N GLY A 528 -17.62 -4.44 18.32
CA GLY A 528 -18.40 -5.34 17.45
C GLY A 528 -19.72 -4.72 16.96
N GLN A 529 -20.45 -3.98 17.81
CA GLN A 529 -21.67 -3.27 17.41
C GLN A 529 -21.40 -2.18 16.36
N ILE A 530 -20.33 -1.39 16.56
CA ILE A 530 -19.90 -0.38 15.57
C ILE A 530 -19.55 -1.05 14.25
N TRP A 531 -18.79 -2.16 14.29
CA TRP A 531 -18.47 -2.94 13.10
C TRP A 531 -19.71 -3.42 12.35
N LEU A 532 -20.67 -4.05 13.05
CA LEU A 532 -21.92 -4.53 12.45
C LEU A 532 -22.73 -3.38 11.84
N GLY A 533 -22.77 -2.21 12.49
CA GLY A 533 -23.46 -1.03 11.99
C GLY A 533 -22.93 -0.61 10.62
N VAL A 534 -21.63 -0.37 10.50
CA VAL A 534 -21.00 0.07 9.24
C VAL A 534 -21.06 -1.00 8.14
N GLN A 535 -20.97 -2.29 8.52
CA GLN A 535 -21.08 -3.38 7.55
C GLN A 535 -22.52 -3.56 7.04
N THR A 536 -23.52 -3.42 7.91
CA THR A 536 -24.92 -3.50 7.52
C THR A 536 -25.30 -2.36 6.58
N GLU A 537 -24.85 -1.13 6.88
CA GLU A 537 -25.06 0.03 6.03
C GLU A 537 -24.45 -0.17 4.64
N SER A 538 -23.18 -0.59 4.57
CA SER A 538 -22.45 -0.67 3.30
C SER A 538 -22.83 -1.87 2.44
N LEU A 539 -23.21 -3.00 3.03
CA LEU A 539 -23.49 -4.26 2.31
C LEU A 539 -24.97 -4.38 1.88
N GLY A 540 -25.87 -3.75 2.61
CA GLY A 540 -27.31 -3.74 2.32
C GLY A 540 -28.04 -5.05 2.61
N ALA A 541 -29.35 -5.07 2.30
CA ALA A 541 -30.28 -6.12 2.71
C ALA A 541 -30.08 -7.47 2.01
N ALA A 542 -29.32 -7.49 0.89
CA ALA A 542 -29.03 -8.72 0.16
C ALA A 542 -27.95 -9.59 0.83
N ILE A 543 -27.21 -9.03 1.79
CA ILE A 543 -26.27 -9.78 2.62
C ILE A 543 -26.90 -10.09 3.97
N ASP A 544 -26.88 -11.36 4.34
CA ASP A 544 -27.33 -11.90 5.62
C ASP A 544 -26.12 -12.01 6.55
N ILE A 545 -26.01 -11.06 7.47
CA ILE A 545 -24.93 -11.04 8.48
C ILE A 545 -25.30 -12.03 9.58
N ARG A 546 -24.52 -13.10 9.68
CA ARG A 546 -24.70 -14.17 10.67
C ARG A 546 -23.88 -13.89 11.93
N PRO A 547 -24.27 -14.44 13.09
CA PRO A 547 -23.52 -14.34 14.34
C PRO A 547 -22.06 -14.74 14.18
N GLY A 548 -21.17 -14.02 14.86
CA GLY A 548 -19.72 -14.18 14.77
C GLY A 548 -19.04 -13.18 13.84
N TYR A 549 -19.79 -12.52 12.93
CA TYR A 549 -19.22 -11.51 12.05
C TYR A 549 -18.85 -10.20 12.79
N GLU A 550 -19.43 -9.98 13.97
CA GLU A 550 -19.07 -8.89 14.88
C GLU A 550 -17.61 -8.87 15.29
N ASN A 551 -16.89 -9.97 15.09
CA ASN A 551 -15.48 -10.10 15.44
C ASN A 551 -14.51 -9.91 14.26
N PHE A 552 -15.01 -9.69 13.03
CA PHE A 552 -14.18 -9.64 11.82
C PHE A 552 -13.38 -8.35 11.64
N TRP A 553 -13.52 -7.38 12.52
CA TRP A 553 -12.61 -6.21 12.57
C TRP A 553 -11.20 -6.60 13.04
N MET A 554 -11.06 -7.67 13.82
CA MET A 554 -9.83 -8.07 14.52
C MET A 554 -8.66 -8.44 13.60
N TYR A 555 -8.92 -8.82 12.34
CA TYR A 555 -7.86 -9.23 11.42
C TYR A 555 -7.44 -8.14 10.43
N ILE A 556 -8.00 -6.95 10.51
CA ILE A 556 -7.69 -5.88 9.55
C ILE A 556 -6.43 -5.13 10.01
N PRO A 557 -5.27 -5.34 9.36
CA PRO A 557 -4.00 -4.77 9.83
C PRO A 557 -3.96 -3.25 9.70
N HIS A 558 -4.70 -2.66 8.76
CA HIS A 558 -4.75 -1.21 8.56
C HIS A 558 -5.18 -0.45 9.81
N PHE A 559 -6.14 -0.98 10.59
CA PHE A 559 -6.61 -0.35 11.82
C PHE A 559 -5.54 -0.24 12.91
N ILE A 560 -4.48 -1.05 12.78
CA ILE A 560 -3.37 -1.16 13.74
C ILE A 560 -2.14 -0.40 13.23
N HIS A 561 -1.69 -0.71 12.02
CA HIS A 561 -0.44 -0.18 11.46
C HIS A 561 -0.57 1.18 10.80
N SER A 562 -1.74 1.50 10.27
CA SER A 562 -1.92 2.70 9.45
C SER A 562 -3.33 3.28 9.63
N PRO A 563 -3.68 3.79 10.83
CA PRO A 563 -5.01 4.32 11.10
C PRO A 563 -5.43 5.35 10.05
N PHE A 564 -6.70 5.26 9.64
CA PHE A 564 -7.33 6.13 8.64
C PHE A 564 -6.73 6.10 7.23
N TYR A 565 -5.78 5.19 6.94
CA TYR A 565 -5.17 5.08 5.61
C TYR A 565 -6.18 4.68 4.53
N VAL A 566 -7.17 3.86 4.90
CA VAL A 566 -8.03 3.11 3.97
C VAL A 566 -8.84 3.97 3.01
N TYR A 567 -9.17 5.22 3.33
CA TYR A 567 -9.88 6.10 2.39
C TYR A 567 -9.05 6.42 1.14
N ALA A 568 -7.71 6.35 1.23
CA ALA A 568 -6.85 6.65 0.10
C ALA A 568 -7.08 5.70 -1.09
N TYR A 569 -7.48 4.45 -0.83
CA TYR A 569 -7.88 3.52 -1.89
C TYR A 569 -9.12 3.98 -2.64
N ALA A 570 -10.15 4.38 -1.90
CA ALA A 570 -11.38 4.91 -2.50
C ALA A 570 -11.13 6.25 -3.22
N PHE A 571 -10.25 7.09 -2.66
CA PHE A 571 -9.85 8.36 -3.25
C PHE A 571 -9.22 8.12 -4.63
N GLY A 572 -8.20 7.27 -4.71
CA GLY A 572 -7.51 6.97 -5.96
C GLY A 572 -8.44 6.37 -7.02
N ASP A 573 -9.24 5.36 -6.66
CA ASP A 573 -10.17 4.70 -7.59
C ASP A 573 -11.24 5.67 -8.11
N CYS A 574 -11.88 6.45 -7.24
CA CYS A 574 -12.92 7.41 -7.65
C CYS A 574 -12.33 8.56 -8.48
N LEU A 575 -11.14 9.08 -8.14
CA LEU A 575 -10.45 10.11 -8.92
C LEU A 575 -10.18 9.62 -10.34
N VAL A 576 -9.64 8.41 -10.46
CA VAL A 576 -9.32 7.84 -11.78
C VAL A 576 -10.59 7.59 -12.59
N ASN A 577 -11.64 7.08 -11.98
CA ASN A 577 -12.91 6.86 -12.65
C ASN A 577 -13.53 8.19 -13.12
N SER A 578 -13.39 9.27 -12.35
CA SER A 578 -13.83 10.62 -12.77
C SER A 578 -13.03 11.13 -13.97
N LEU A 579 -11.70 10.96 -13.97
CA LEU A 579 -10.85 11.27 -15.13
C LEU A 579 -11.20 10.41 -16.34
N TYR A 580 -11.47 9.12 -16.12
CA TYR A 580 -11.84 8.20 -17.19
C TYR A 580 -13.20 8.56 -17.81
N ALA A 581 -14.18 8.96 -17.00
CA ALA A 581 -15.47 9.43 -17.49
C ALA A 581 -15.32 10.68 -18.40
N ILE A 582 -14.41 11.62 -18.04
CA ILE A 582 -14.12 12.76 -18.93
C ILE A 582 -13.47 12.30 -20.23
N TYR A 583 -12.52 11.38 -20.16
CA TYR A 583 -11.86 10.82 -21.34
C TYR A 583 -12.86 10.17 -22.31
N GLU A 584 -13.85 9.40 -21.82
CA GLU A 584 -14.88 8.79 -22.67
C GLU A 584 -15.77 9.83 -23.40
N HIS A 585 -15.93 11.04 -22.85
CA HIS A 585 -16.81 12.07 -23.41
C HIS A 585 -16.08 13.22 -24.12
N ALA A 586 -14.81 13.46 -23.82
CA ALA A 586 -14.03 14.59 -24.33
C ALA A 586 -12.54 14.20 -24.50
N ALA A 587 -12.27 13.29 -25.43
CA ALA A 587 -10.92 12.72 -25.63
C ALA A 587 -9.90 13.71 -26.22
N GLU A 588 -10.32 14.76 -26.94
CA GLU A 588 -9.40 15.69 -27.61
C GLU A 588 -8.51 16.42 -26.62
N GLY A 589 -7.19 16.31 -26.80
CA GLY A 589 -6.17 16.90 -25.94
C GLY A 589 -6.16 16.36 -24.50
N PHE A 590 -6.98 15.34 -24.18
CA PHE A 590 -6.99 14.77 -22.84
C PHE A 590 -5.67 14.06 -22.51
N ALA A 591 -5.14 13.27 -23.45
CA ALA A 591 -3.92 12.50 -23.24
C ALA A 591 -2.73 13.41 -22.87
N ASP A 592 -2.55 14.52 -23.57
CA ASP A 592 -1.44 15.46 -23.30
C ASP A 592 -1.57 16.09 -21.91
N ARG A 593 -2.78 16.53 -21.52
CA ARG A 593 -3.05 17.07 -20.19
C ARG A 593 -2.81 16.02 -19.11
N TYR A 594 -3.18 14.77 -19.38
CA TYR A 594 -3.03 13.66 -18.45
C TYR A 594 -1.55 13.30 -18.25
N LEU A 595 -0.76 13.18 -19.32
CA LEU A 595 0.68 12.93 -19.23
C LEU A 595 1.42 14.08 -18.54
N ALA A 596 1.01 15.33 -18.81
CA ALA A 596 1.55 16.50 -18.10
C ALA A 596 1.25 16.46 -16.59
N MET A 597 0.06 15.98 -16.19
CA MET A 597 -0.30 15.76 -14.79
C MET A 597 0.60 14.69 -14.15
N LEU A 598 0.83 13.54 -14.80
CA LEU A 598 1.71 12.50 -14.32
C LEU A 598 3.17 12.99 -14.20
N ALA A 599 3.63 13.71 -15.22
CA ALA A 599 4.99 14.25 -15.27
C ALA A 599 5.28 15.32 -14.21
N ALA A 600 4.26 15.87 -13.57
CA ALA A 600 4.42 16.84 -12.49
C ALA A 600 4.95 16.20 -11.20
N GLY A 601 4.75 14.89 -10.97
CA GLY A 601 5.18 14.24 -9.72
C GLY A 601 4.65 14.97 -8.49
N GLY A 602 5.52 15.29 -7.54
CA GLY A 602 5.22 16.04 -6.32
C GLY A 602 5.35 17.56 -6.44
N THR A 603 5.57 18.11 -7.65
CA THR A 603 5.81 19.55 -7.82
C THR A 603 4.56 20.42 -7.71
N LYS A 604 3.37 19.83 -7.70
CA LYS A 604 2.09 20.55 -7.62
C LYS A 604 1.12 19.86 -6.71
N HIS A 605 0.27 20.66 -6.08
CA HIS A 605 -0.84 20.15 -5.31
C HIS A 605 -1.88 19.48 -6.24
N TYR A 606 -2.55 18.40 -5.79
CA TYR A 606 -3.54 17.68 -6.60
C TYR A 606 -4.65 18.60 -7.15
N SER A 607 -5.06 19.62 -6.39
CA SER A 607 -6.10 20.56 -6.82
C SER A 607 -5.69 21.36 -8.06
N GLU A 608 -4.40 21.69 -8.20
CA GLU A 608 -3.88 22.37 -9.39
C GLU A 608 -3.82 21.43 -10.58
N LEU A 609 -3.46 20.17 -10.33
CA LEU A 609 -3.37 19.13 -11.35
C LEU A 609 -4.75 18.73 -11.91
N LEU A 610 -5.82 18.90 -11.13
CA LEU A 610 -7.19 18.62 -11.56
C LEU A 610 -7.85 19.78 -12.33
N LYS A 611 -7.41 21.03 -12.15
CA LYS A 611 -7.97 22.22 -12.83
C LYS A 611 -8.02 22.10 -14.36
N PRO A 612 -6.99 21.58 -15.07
CA PRO A 612 -7.03 21.44 -16.52
C PRO A 612 -8.15 20.51 -17.05
N PHE A 613 -8.71 19.67 -16.16
CA PHE A 613 -9.83 18.77 -16.46
C PHE A 613 -11.18 19.34 -16.04
N GLY A 614 -11.21 20.57 -15.47
CA GLY A 614 -12.43 21.18 -14.93
C GLY A 614 -12.93 20.50 -13.65
N LEU A 615 -12.05 19.82 -12.91
CA LEU A 615 -12.38 19.03 -11.74
C LEU A 615 -11.99 19.76 -10.43
N ASP A 616 -12.86 19.65 -9.43
CA ASP A 616 -12.61 20.09 -8.05
C ASP A 616 -12.99 18.95 -7.09
N ALA A 617 -12.02 18.41 -6.36
CA ALA A 617 -12.23 17.32 -5.43
C ALA A 617 -13.05 17.74 -4.18
N LYS A 618 -13.26 19.04 -3.93
CA LYS A 618 -14.18 19.57 -2.90
C LYS A 618 -15.64 19.49 -3.33
N ASP A 619 -15.92 19.44 -4.63
CA ASP A 619 -17.29 19.30 -5.14
C ASP A 619 -17.73 17.82 -5.08
N PRO A 620 -18.82 17.48 -4.34
CA PRO A 620 -19.36 16.12 -4.33
C PRO A 620 -19.65 15.55 -5.74
N LYS A 621 -19.98 16.41 -6.71
CA LYS A 621 -20.22 15.98 -8.12
C LYS A 621 -19.01 15.33 -8.76
N PHE A 622 -17.80 15.71 -8.34
CA PHE A 622 -16.57 15.07 -8.79
C PHE A 622 -16.57 13.59 -8.42
N TRP A 623 -16.90 13.28 -7.18
CA TRP A 623 -16.95 11.90 -6.67
C TRP A 623 -18.11 11.11 -7.27
N ASP A 624 -19.26 11.75 -7.44
CA ASP A 624 -20.44 11.16 -8.09
C ASP A 624 -20.13 10.76 -9.54
N GLY A 625 -19.31 11.54 -10.26
CA GLY A 625 -18.82 11.21 -11.60
C GLY A 625 -18.06 9.88 -11.63
N GLY A 626 -17.10 9.69 -10.71
CA GLY A 626 -16.37 8.43 -10.56
C GLY A 626 -17.25 7.24 -10.17
N LEU A 627 -18.19 7.46 -9.25
CA LEU A 627 -19.14 6.43 -8.80
C LEU A 627 -20.13 6.03 -9.90
N SER A 628 -20.45 6.94 -10.84
CA SER A 628 -21.33 6.65 -11.96
C SER A 628 -20.75 5.60 -12.92
N VAL A 629 -19.44 5.51 -13.04
CA VAL A 629 -18.76 4.47 -13.83
C VAL A 629 -19.07 3.09 -13.26
N ILE A 630 -19.03 2.93 -11.95
CA ILE A 630 -19.37 1.66 -11.27
C ILE A 630 -20.84 1.34 -11.46
N SER A 631 -21.73 2.34 -11.27
CA SER A 631 -23.17 2.18 -11.47
C SER A 631 -23.49 1.76 -12.90
N GLY A 632 -22.88 2.38 -13.91
CA GLY A 632 -23.07 2.03 -15.32
C GLY A 632 -22.65 0.60 -15.65
N MET A 633 -21.58 0.09 -15.03
CA MET A 633 -21.20 -1.32 -15.17
C MET A 633 -22.23 -2.26 -14.51
N ILE A 634 -22.87 -1.85 -13.42
CA ILE A 634 -23.96 -2.62 -12.78
C ILE A 634 -25.20 -2.60 -13.67
N ASP A 635 -25.54 -1.45 -14.30
CA ASP A 635 -26.63 -1.34 -15.26
C ASP A 635 -26.44 -2.33 -16.44
N GLU A 636 -25.20 -2.41 -16.98
CA GLU A 636 -24.86 -3.39 -18.01
C GLU A 636 -25.05 -4.84 -17.52
N LEU A 637 -24.62 -5.14 -16.29
CA LEU A 637 -24.80 -6.48 -15.71
C LEU A 637 -26.28 -6.86 -15.53
N GLU A 638 -27.16 -5.92 -15.19
CA GLU A 638 -28.61 -6.13 -15.08
C GLU A 638 -29.23 -6.50 -16.42
N THR A 639 -28.72 -5.92 -17.53
CA THR A 639 -29.21 -6.25 -18.88
C THR A 639 -28.76 -7.65 -19.35
N MET A 640 -27.71 -8.20 -18.76
CA MET A 640 -27.19 -9.54 -19.12
C MET A 640 -27.92 -10.69 -18.42
N GLY A 641 -28.79 -10.42 -17.45
CA GLY A 641 -29.63 -11.43 -16.75
C GLY A 641 -28.94 -12.06 -15.57
#